data_1a0898ec638d0c19af347c6da4e519b0
#
_entry.id   1a0898ec638d0c19af347c6da4e519b0
#
_cell.length_a   1.000
_cell.length_b   1.000
_cell.length_c   1.000
_cell.angle_alpha   90.00
_cell.angle_beta   90.00
_cell.angle_gamma   90.00
#
_symmetry.space_group_name_H-M   'P 1'
#
loop_
_entity.id
_entity.type
_entity.pdbx_description
1 polymer ?
#
loop_
_entity_poly.entity_id
_entity_poly.type
_entity_poly.pdbx_seq_one_letter_code
_entity_poly.pdbx_strand_id
1 'polypeptide(L)'
;MKHKYIKTLRNGLLLFTVTASISCSSFKMGPETKAGDVETGVSKKLAEHRRAVLQNLSYNLHLTIPAQKQAPIAATEKISFVLKNTADDLQLDFKEKADHLKSVKVNGKPVLVSITKEHIVLPAKALKTGQNQVEIAFIAGDLSLNRNEDYLYTLLVPDRARTVFPCFDQPDLKATFELTLTLPKNWKALANGALLDSTVTANDKTYRFQKSDTISTYLFSFAVGKFQHVSQAVKGRTMHFLHRETDQKKLKLSLEPIFQIHGDALAFMEDYTQIKYPFQKFDFVAIPDFQYGGMEHVGAIQYKASTLFLDEGATQDQKISRSSLLAHETAHMWFGDLVTMEWFNDVWMKEVFANFMADKITQVAVANANYDLKFLTDHFPAAYGIDRTAGANPIRQNLDNLQDAGSMYGNIIYHKAPIMMRQLERLMGEELFKQGLRQYLKTYANGNATWPELIQILDALTPQDLQAWNQVWVNEPGRPVFDYNLKTANGAITELRISQKGEDGSARVWPQFFEVALVYPNRVEQLTVNANQAQVTVPAAVGKAGPLFVLFNSTGQGYGVFPVDAKLLSSMYSLKSPVERASAYINLYENMLNGRSVTPRQLLDAYRKGLAQEPEELNLKLMTGQLSDIYWRFLSSAERNKLAPELEKELVQAVQKQAKPNFKKLLFKTYQSIALTKEAQQQLYQIWKEEQAPEGAKLTEDDYTSLALALAVRDYPNSAEILQQQMSRIPNPDRKQRMQFLLPALSGDVKVRDAFFASLKNPENREKESWVLSALGYLHHPLRTATSEKYLAESLNLLTEIQQTGDIFFPYGWLSATFGSYGTTSAANTVRSFLAQNPEYNPKLKAKIQQAADGLFRAEKLLKESK
;
A
#
# COMPACT_ATOMS: atom_id res chain seq x y z
N MET A 1 58.57 40.23 10.88
CA MET A 1 59.58 40.15 11.89
C MET A 1 59.38 38.87 12.69
N LYS A 2 60.09 37.78 12.40
CA LYS A 2 61.29 37.24 13.01
C LYS A 2 61.22 37.30 14.54
N HIS A 3 61.21 36.19 15.28
CA HIS A 3 62.15 35.14 15.65
C HIS A 3 61.50 34.18 16.61
N LYS A 4 61.57 32.86 16.40
CA LYS A 4 62.53 31.85 16.88
C LYS A 4 62.97 32.00 18.37
N TYR A 5 62.69 30.93 19.19
CA TYR A 5 63.71 30.24 19.94
C TYR A 5 63.33 28.78 20.32
N ILE A 6 64.25 27.92 20.06
CA ILE A 6 64.39 26.50 20.38
C ILE A 6 65.13 26.36 21.68
N LYS A 7 64.84 25.32 22.51
CA LYS A 7 65.77 24.43 23.26
C LYS A 7 64.97 23.53 24.20
N THR A 8 64.86 22.23 23.93
CA THR A 8 65.74 21.07 24.32
C THR A 8 66.07 20.88 25.80
N LEU A 9 65.64 19.76 26.36
CA LEU A 9 66.33 18.68 27.11
C LEU A 9 65.33 17.97 28.05
N ARG A 10 65.15 16.73 28.04
CA ARG A 10 65.85 15.46 28.16
C ARG A 10 65.33 14.64 29.34
N ASN A 11 64.88 13.42 29.00
CA ASN A 11 64.88 12.20 29.78
C ASN A 11 63.96 12.02 31.01
N GLY A 12 62.98 11.10 30.86
CA GLY A 12 62.27 10.40 31.93
C GLY A 12 61.48 9.27 31.35
N LEU A 13 62.10 8.13 31.13
CA LEU A 13 61.50 6.91 30.67
C LEU A 13 60.66 6.29 31.79
N LEU A 14 59.35 6.31 31.70
CA LEU A 14 58.46 5.42 32.49
C LEU A 14 57.56 4.71 31.53
N LEU A 15 57.84 3.42 31.33
CA LEU A 15 57.01 2.47 30.60
C LEU A 15 55.74 2.23 31.41
N PHE A 16 54.58 2.75 30.95
CA PHE A 16 53.27 2.23 31.33
C PHE A 16 52.75 1.42 30.13
N THR A 17 52.88 0.11 30.27
CA THR A 17 52.16 -0.84 29.38
C THR A 17 50.70 -0.78 29.72
N VAL A 18 49.94 -0.04 28.90
CA VAL A 18 48.47 -0.15 28.83
C VAL A 18 48.16 -1.31 27.88
N THR A 19 47.85 -2.46 28.45
CA THR A 19 47.24 -3.56 27.73
C THR A 19 45.81 -3.13 27.34
N ALA A 20 45.63 -2.66 26.10
CA ALA A 20 44.35 -2.51 25.49
C ALA A 20 43.78 -3.91 25.21
N SER A 21 42.89 -4.37 26.09
CA SER A 21 42.06 -5.54 25.83
C SER A 21 41.10 -5.19 24.70
N ILE A 22 41.50 -5.51 23.48
CA ILE A 22 40.57 -5.57 22.35
C ILE A 22 39.67 -6.77 22.63
N SER A 23 38.49 -6.50 23.19
CA SER A 23 37.39 -7.45 23.19
C SER A 23 36.94 -7.64 21.75
N CYS A 24 37.59 -8.54 21.03
CA CYS A 24 36.96 -9.18 19.90
C CYS A 24 35.74 -9.95 20.43
N SER A 25 34.55 -9.33 20.34
CA SER A 25 33.31 -10.09 20.34
C SER A 25 33.37 -10.99 19.12
N SER A 26 33.86 -12.22 19.32
CA SER A 26 33.67 -13.29 18.38
C SER A 26 32.16 -13.46 18.22
N PHE A 27 31.60 -12.89 17.16
CA PHE A 27 30.37 -13.42 16.57
C PHE A 27 30.64 -14.92 16.39
N LYS A 28 30.01 -15.73 17.22
CA LYS A 28 29.84 -17.14 16.94
C LYS A 28 29.03 -17.20 15.65
N MET A 29 29.71 -17.36 14.52
CA MET A 29 29.09 -17.88 13.32
C MET A 29 28.45 -19.20 13.75
N GLY A 30 27.11 -19.28 13.57
CA GLY A 30 26.42 -20.56 13.68
C GLY A 30 27.14 -21.60 12.80
N PRO A 31 26.90 -22.91 13.01
CA PRO A 31 27.56 -23.94 12.22
C PRO A 31 27.43 -23.58 10.74
N GLU A 32 28.55 -23.50 10.04
CA GLU A 32 28.56 -23.37 8.57
C GLU A 32 27.64 -24.45 8.02
N THR A 33 26.48 -24.03 7.50
CA THR A 33 25.61 -24.92 6.73
C THR A 33 26.43 -25.33 5.52
N LYS A 34 26.72 -26.65 5.42
CA LYS A 34 27.40 -27.18 4.25
C LYS A 34 26.57 -26.78 3.02
N ALA A 35 27.24 -26.44 1.92
CA ALA A 35 26.62 -26.29 0.62
C ALA A 35 25.83 -27.58 0.34
N GLY A 36 24.50 -27.51 0.36
CA GLY A 36 23.62 -28.68 0.18
C GLY A 36 22.40 -28.75 1.09
N ASP A 37 22.31 -28.00 2.18
CA ASP A 37 21.11 -27.99 3.03
C ASP A 37 19.98 -27.23 2.31
N VAL A 38 18.92 -27.95 1.94
CA VAL A 38 17.72 -27.36 1.33
C VAL A 38 16.85 -26.81 2.45
N GLU A 39 16.51 -25.51 2.38
CA GLU A 39 15.59 -24.83 3.28
C GLU A 39 14.29 -24.49 2.55
N THR A 40 13.18 -24.31 3.27
CA THR A 40 11.93 -23.85 2.68
C THR A 40 12.04 -22.37 2.30
N GLY A 41 11.50 -21.99 1.15
CA GLY A 41 11.60 -20.65 0.62
C GLY A 41 12.98 -20.34 0.02
N VAL A 42 13.20 -19.10 -0.37
CA VAL A 42 14.49 -18.63 -0.91
C VAL A 42 15.20 -17.83 0.17
N SER A 43 16.19 -18.45 0.82
CA SER A 43 17.02 -17.73 1.80
C SER A 43 17.98 -16.76 1.09
N LYS A 44 18.37 -15.69 1.80
CA LYS A 44 19.35 -14.73 1.29
C LYS A 44 20.68 -15.42 0.89
N LYS A 45 21.12 -16.40 1.69
CA LYS A 45 22.31 -17.19 1.40
C LYS A 45 22.18 -17.98 0.09
N LEU A 46 21.02 -18.62 -0.15
CA LEU A 46 20.75 -19.32 -1.41
C LEU A 46 20.75 -18.36 -2.60
N ALA A 47 20.12 -17.19 -2.43
CA ALA A 47 20.08 -16.18 -3.48
C ALA A 47 21.48 -15.65 -3.83
N GLU A 48 22.30 -15.33 -2.84
CA GLU A 48 23.68 -14.89 -3.03
C GLU A 48 24.54 -15.97 -3.73
N HIS A 49 24.37 -17.24 -3.35
CA HIS A 49 25.05 -18.35 -4.03
C HIS A 49 24.66 -18.44 -5.50
N ARG A 50 23.35 -18.44 -5.81
CA ARG A 50 22.84 -18.50 -7.20
C ARG A 50 23.35 -17.32 -8.04
N ARG A 51 23.30 -16.09 -7.51
CA ARG A 51 23.83 -14.91 -8.19
C ARG A 51 25.32 -15.03 -8.51
N ALA A 52 26.08 -15.65 -7.62
CA ALA A 52 27.51 -15.85 -7.82
C ALA A 52 27.82 -16.80 -8.97
N VAL A 53 26.96 -17.83 -9.21
CA VAL A 53 27.26 -18.93 -10.14
C VAL A 53 26.45 -18.89 -11.45
N LEU A 54 25.27 -18.25 -11.48
CA LEU A 54 24.37 -18.23 -12.64
C LEU A 54 24.52 -16.95 -13.46
N GLN A 55 24.44 -17.12 -14.80
CA GLN A 55 24.42 -16.00 -15.78
C GLN A 55 23.53 -16.35 -16.97
N ASN A 56 23.10 -15.31 -17.73
CA ASN A 56 22.40 -15.41 -19.00
C ASN A 56 21.16 -16.32 -18.92
N LEU A 57 20.32 -16.07 -17.93
CA LEU A 57 19.12 -16.85 -17.65
C LEU A 57 18.01 -16.54 -18.67
N SER A 58 17.35 -17.56 -19.17
CA SER A 58 16.15 -17.42 -20.01
C SER A 58 15.20 -18.58 -19.82
N TYR A 59 13.90 -18.27 -19.93
CA TYR A 59 12.78 -19.20 -19.80
C TYR A 59 11.99 -19.22 -21.11
N ASN A 60 11.63 -20.44 -21.58
CA ASN A 60 10.69 -20.64 -22.68
C ASN A 60 9.56 -21.51 -22.13
N LEU A 61 8.37 -20.91 -21.98
CA LEU A 61 7.21 -21.49 -21.31
C LEU A 61 6.07 -21.72 -22.29
N HIS A 62 5.44 -22.89 -22.20
CA HIS A 62 4.18 -23.18 -22.88
C HIS A 62 3.16 -23.66 -21.86
N LEU A 63 2.03 -22.93 -21.73
CA LEU A 63 0.90 -23.30 -20.87
C LEU A 63 -0.33 -23.58 -21.73
N THR A 64 -1.02 -24.67 -21.43
CA THR A 64 -2.34 -24.99 -22.01
C THR A 64 -3.40 -24.73 -20.97
N ILE A 65 -4.16 -23.66 -21.13
CA ILE A 65 -5.15 -23.20 -20.16
C ILE A 65 -6.54 -23.65 -20.64
N PRO A 66 -7.17 -24.59 -19.93
CA PRO A 66 -8.49 -25.12 -20.31
C PRO A 66 -9.61 -24.13 -19.98
N ALA A 67 -10.73 -24.28 -20.67
CA ALA A 67 -11.93 -23.45 -20.42
C ALA A 67 -12.55 -23.67 -19.04
N GLN A 68 -12.38 -24.84 -18.47
CA GLN A 68 -12.91 -25.20 -17.15
C GLN A 68 -11.94 -24.77 -16.05
N LYS A 69 -12.42 -23.94 -15.12
CA LYS A 69 -11.60 -23.39 -14.03
C LYS A 69 -10.84 -24.47 -13.23
N GLN A 70 -11.48 -25.60 -12.94
CA GLN A 70 -10.93 -26.66 -12.10
C GLN A 70 -9.97 -27.63 -12.84
N ALA A 71 -9.93 -27.56 -14.17
CA ALA A 71 -9.08 -28.45 -14.93
C ALA A 71 -7.61 -28.05 -14.79
N PRO A 72 -6.66 -29.03 -14.67
CA PRO A 72 -5.25 -28.73 -14.51
C PRO A 72 -4.67 -28.03 -15.74
N ILE A 73 -3.73 -27.12 -15.51
CA ILE A 73 -2.99 -26.44 -16.57
C ILE A 73 -1.72 -27.21 -16.86
N ALA A 74 -1.71 -27.95 -17.96
CA ALA A 74 -0.51 -28.63 -18.43
C ALA A 74 0.51 -27.61 -18.95
N ALA A 75 1.77 -27.76 -18.55
CA ALA A 75 2.83 -26.85 -18.94
C ALA A 75 4.13 -27.59 -19.29
N THR A 76 4.89 -26.97 -20.17
CA THR A 76 6.28 -27.34 -20.45
C THR A 76 7.16 -26.11 -20.39
N GLU A 77 8.38 -26.32 -19.97
CA GLU A 77 9.36 -25.27 -19.79
C GLU A 77 10.74 -25.69 -20.22
N LYS A 78 11.49 -24.74 -20.76
CA LYS A 78 12.90 -24.87 -21.09
C LYS A 78 13.67 -23.71 -20.47
N ILE A 79 14.50 -24.00 -19.47
CA ILE A 79 15.35 -23.04 -18.80
C ILE A 79 16.76 -23.15 -19.39
N SER A 80 17.33 -22.04 -19.81
CA SER A 80 18.70 -21.98 -20.29
C SER A 80 19.52 -20.98 -19.47
N PHE A 81 20.73 -21.37 -19.08
CA PHE A 81 21.63 -20.55 -18.26
C PHE A 81 23.09 -20.94 -18.46
N VAL A 82 23.98 -20.04 -18.07
CA VAL A 82 25.41 -20.32 -17.98
C VAL A 82 25.79 -20.52 -16.52
N LEU A 83 26.45 -21.64 -16.20
CA LEU A 83 26.94 -21.97 -14.87
C LEU A 83 28.46 -21.76 -14.81
N LYS A 84 28.93 -20.94 -13.86
CA LYS A 84 30.37 -20.64 -13.69
C LYS A 84 31.17 -21.81 -13.13
N ASN A 85 30.56 -22.61 -12.26
CA ASN A 85 31.14 -23.81 -11.67
C ASN A 85 30.05 -24.84 -11.37
N THR A 86 30.41 -26.07 -11.10
CA THR A 86 29.53 -27.21 -10.85
C THR A 86 29.84 -27.91 -9.51
N ALA A 87 30.34 -27.16 -8.53
CA ALA A 87 30.75 -27.75 -7.25
C ALA A 87 29.58 -28.26 -6.42
N ASP A 88 28.42 -27.60 -6.53
CA ASP A 88 27.24 -27.87 -5.70
C ASP A 88 26.03 -28.24 -6.55
N ASP A 89 25.06 -28.91 -5.92
CA ASP A 89 23.73 -29.14 -6.49
C ASP A 89 23.02 -27.81 -6.64
N LEU A 90 22.24 -27.65 -7.74
CA LEU A 90 21.53 -26.41 -8.03
C LEU A 90 20.06 -26.57 -7.67
N GLN A 91 19.58 -25.74 -6.74
CA GLN A 91 18.19 -25.71 -6.31
C GLN A 91 17.39 -24.79 -7.26
N LEU A 92 16.30 -25.33 -7.85
CA LEU A 92 15.34 -24.62 -8.67
C LEU A 92 14.01 -24.58 -7.91
N ASP A 93 13.40 -23.43 -7.76
CA ASP A 93 12.22 -23.24 -6.90
C ASP A 93 10.95 -23.72 -7.61
N PHE A 94 10.15 -24.53 -6.92
CA PHE A 94 8.82 -24.94 -7.37
C PHE A 94 7.97 -25.33 -6.15
N LYS A 95 7.11 -24.43 -5.72
CA LYS A 95 6.24 -24.62 -4.54
C LYS A 95 4.93 -25.27 -4.94
N GLU A 96 5.01 -26.54 -5.31
CA GLU A 96 3.87 -27.34 -5.74
C GLU A 96 3.95 -28.77 -5.23
N LYS A 97 2.86 -29.52 -5.43
CA LYS A 97 2.78 -30.94 -5.09
C LYS A 97 3.77 -31.75 -5.91
N ALA A 98 4.31 -32.82 -5.32
CA ALA A 98 5.31 -33.64 -5.98
C ALA A 98 4.79 -34.28 -7.29
N ASP A 99 3.51 -34.61 -7.37
CA ASP A 99 2.88 -35.19 -8.56
C ASP A 99 2.62 -34.15 -9.68
N HIS A 100 2.79 -32.84 -9.40
CA HIS A 100 2.78 -31.80 -10.43
C HIS A 100 4.07 -31.81 -11.26
N LEU A 101 5.20 -32.32 -10.76
CA LEU A 101 6.42 -32.47 -11.52
C LEU A 101 6.36 -33.79 -12.34
N LYS A 102 6.26 -33.70 -13.66
CA LYS A 102 6.06 -34.85 -14.54
C LYS A 102 7.37 -35.42 -15.08
N SER A 103 8.29 -34.59 -15.53
CA SER A 103 9.61 -35.03 -16.00
C SER A 103 10.63 -33.89 -15.97
N VAL A 104 11.89 -34.23 -15.76
CA VAL A 104 13.02 -33.29 -15.85
C VAL A 104 14.11 -33.91 -16.72
N LYS A 105 14.63 -33.13 -17.67
CA LYS A 105 15.83 -33.46 -18.44
C LYS A 105 16.85 -32.33 -18.25
N VAL A 106 18.09 -32.69 -18.01
CA VAL A 106 19.22 -31.78 -17.95
C VAL A 106 20.18 -32.09 -19.10
N ASN A 107 20.44 -31.10 -19.94
CA ASN A 107 21.28 -31.24 -21.14
C ASN A 107 20.82 -32.40 -22.04
N GLY A 108 19.49 -32.56 -22.21
CA GLY A 108 18.87 -33.60 -23.04
C GLY A 108 18.78 -34.99 -22.36
N LYS A 109 19.34 -35.20 -21.18
CA LYS A 109 19.31 -36.47 -20.44
C LYS A 109 18.26 -36.45 -19.34
N PRO A 110 17.40 -37.47 -19.23
CA PRO A 110 16.46 -37.59 -18.11
C PRO A 110 17.20 -37.63 -16.77
N VAL A 111 16.70 -36.87 -15.79
CA VAL A 111 17.21 -36.85 -14.42
C VAL A 111 16.05 -37.11 -13.46
N LEU A 112 16.25 -38.10 -12.60
CA LEU A 112 15.27 -38.41 -11.57
C LEU A 112 15.47 -37.44 -10.40
N VAL A 113 14.50 -36.60 -10.17
CA VAL A 113 14.49 -35.59 -9.09
C VAL A 113 13.11 -35.57 -8.44
N SER A 114 13.03 -35.04 -7.25
CA SER A 114 11.79 -34.78 -6.52
C SER A 114 11.78 -33.36 -6.00
N ILE A 115 10.58 -32.86 -5.63
CA ILE A 115 10.45 -31.59 -4.94
C ILE A 115 10.77 -31.80 -3.45
N THR A 116 11.75 -31.05 -2.94
CA THR A 116 12.17 -31.12 -1.54
C THR A 116 12.10 -29.68 -0.98
N LYS A 117 11.27 -29.46 0.04
CA LYS A 117 11.11 -28.14 0.68
C LYS A 117 10.96 -27.00 -0.36
N GLU A 118 10.03 -27.18 -1.31
CA GLU A 118 9.72 -26.22 -2.38
C GLU A 118 10.80 -26.08 -3.47
N HIS A 119 11.79 -27.01 -3.55
CA HIS A 119 12.86 -26.97 -4.55
C HIS A 119 12.98 -28.28 -5.33
N ILE A 120 13.26 -28.17 -6.62
CA ILE A 120 13.78 -29.25 -7.48
C ILE A 120 15.30 -29.18 -7.40
N VAL A 121 15.92 -30.18 -6.79
CA VAL A 121 17.38 -30.21 -6.61
C VAL A 121 18.02 -30.89 -7.82
N LEU A 122 18.71 -30.14 -8.65
CA LEU A 122 19.44 -30.63 -9.82
C LEU A 122 20.84 -31.06 -9.39
N PRO A 123 21.20 -32.35 -9.51
CA PRO A 123 22.49 -32.84 -9.02
C PRO A 123 23.66 -32.27 -9.86
N ALA A 124 24.74 -31.84 -9.20
CA ALA A 124 25.92 -31.27 -9.81
C ALA A 124 26.47 -32.15 -10.96
N LYS A 125 26.44 -33.45 -10.85
CA LYS A 125 26.88 -34.43 -11.88
C LYS A 125 26.10 -34.37 -13.19
N ALA A 126 24.86 -33.79 -13.18
CA ALA A 126 24.04 -33.60 -14.38
C ALA A 126 24.30 -32.26 -15.06
N LEU A 127 24.95 -31.35 -14.36
CA LEU A 127 25.30 -30.01 -14.81
C LEU A 127 26.71 -29.96 -15.39
N LYS A 128 27.02 -28.90 -16.13
CA LYS A 128 28.36 -28.62 -16.65
C LYS A 128 28.71 -27.15 -16.52
N THR A 129 29.97 -26.85 -16.38
CA THR A 129 30.44 -25.46 -16.48
C THR A 129 30.13 -24.96 -17.90
N GLY A 130 29.66 -23.73 -17.99
CA GLY A 130 29.19 -23.10 -19.24
C GLY A 130 27.68 -23.28 -19.45
N GLN A 131 27.26 -23.38 -20.70
CA GLN A 131 25.84 -23.43 -21.09
C GLN A 131 25.15 -24.72 -20.62
N ASN A 132 24.05 -24.56 -19.88
CA ASN A 132 23.15 -25.66 -19.47
C ASN A 132 21.73 -25.40 -19.96
N GLN A 133 20.98 -26.47 -20.08
CA GLN A 133 19.56 -26.45 -20.44
C GLN A 133 18.81 -27.47 -19.59
N VAL A 134 17.70 -27.01 -18.98
CA VAL A 134 16.77 -27.86 -18.22
C VAL A 134 15.42 -27.82 -18.93
N GLU A 135 14.87 -29.03 -19.27
CA GLU A 135 13.53 -29.15 -19.83
C GLU A 135 12.63 -29.81 -18.79
N ILE A 136 11.48 -29.21 -18.51
CA ILE A 136 10.56 -29.67 -17.48
C ILE A 136 9.16 -29.78 -18.08
N ALA A 137 8.46 -30.90 -17.80
CA ALA A 137 7.02 -30.99 -17.97
C ALA A 137 6.37 -31.02 -16.58
N PHE A 138 5.33 -30.23 -16.41
CA PHE A 138 4.69 -30.03 -15.10
C PHE A 138 3.22 -29.64 -15.23
N ILE A 139 2.50 -29.65 -14.11
CA ILE A 139 1.21 -28.98 -13.95
C ILE A 139 1.48 -27.66 -13.24
N ALA A 140 1.06 -26.55 -13.84
CA ALA A 140 1.23 -25.23 -13.24
C ALA A 140 0.38 -25.10 -11.98
N GLY A 141 0.94 -24.44 -10.95
CA GLY A 141 0.22 -24.18 -9.71
C GLY A 141 -0.81 -23.06 -9.85
N ASP A 142 -1.86 -23.16 -9.05
CA ASP A 142 -3.00 -22.23 -9.13
C ASP A 142 -2.91 -21.05 -8.16
N LEU A 143 -2.05 -21.09 -7.14
CA LEU A 143 -2.04 -20.12 -6.04
C LEU A 143 -1.91 -18.66 -6.51
N SER A 144 -1.13 -18.41 -7.57
CA SER A 144 -0.88 -17.07 -8.09
C SER A 144 -1.36 -16.87 -9.52
N LEU A 145 -2.20 -17.77 -10.02
CA LEU A 145 -2.85 -17.67 -11.33
C LEU A 145 -4.24 -17.05 -11.28
N ASN A 146 -4.74 -16.58 -10.19
CA ASN A 146 -6.01 -15.84 -10.03
C ASN A 146 -7.10 -16.22 -11.05
N ARG A 147 -7.51 -17.51 -11.04
CA ARG A 147 -8.44 -18.08 -12.03
C ARG A 147 -9.89 -17.70 -11.76
N ASN A 148 -10.56 -17.30 -12.82
CA ASN A 148 -12.01 -17.10 -12.90
C ASN A 148 -12.62 -17.96 -14.01
N GLU A 149 -13.93 -18.02 -14.11
CA GLU A 149 -14.62 -18.75 -15.19
C GLU A 149 -14.31 -18.18 -16.58
N ASP A 150 -14.16 -16.86 -16.67
CA ASP A 150 -14.04 -16.16 -17.94
C ASP A 150 -12.68 -15.51 -18.18
N TYR A 151 -11.80 -15.51 -17.18
CA TYR A 151 -10.48 -14.92 -17.27
C TYR A 151 -9.54 -15.44 -16.19
N LEU A 152 -8.25 -15.22 -16.43
CA LEU A 152 -7.16 -15.58 -15.54
C LEU A 152 -6.06 -14.52 -15.67
N TYR A 153 -5.37 -14.21 -14.57
CA TYR A 153 -4.21 -13.35 -14.56
C TYR A 153 -3.16 -13.81 -13.55
N THR A 154 -1.90 -13.54 -13.85
CA THR A 154 -0.78 -13.80 -12.93
C THR A 154 -0.61 -12.63 -11.95
N LEU A 155 -0.21 -12.94 -10.71
CA LEU A 155 0.22 -11.96 -9.72
C LEU A 155 1.32 -12.60 -8.86
N LEU A 156 2.59 -12.37 -9.25
CA LEU A 156 3.73 -13.17 -8.79
C LEU A 156 4.62 -12.47 -7.76
N VAL A 157 4.31 -11.22 -7.42
CA VAL A 157 5.01 -10.47 -6.37
C VAL A 157 4.69 -11.05 -4.98
N PRO A 158 5.64 -11.18 -4.06
CA PRO A 158 7.06 -10.88 -4.18
C PRO A 158 7.91 -12.07 -4.67
N ASP A 159 7.55 -13.32 -4.35
CA ASP A 159 8.31 -14.55 -4.57
C ASP A 159 7.38 -15.71 -4.97
N ARG A 160 6.38 -15.40 -5.82
CA ARG A 160 5.28 -16.32 -6.16
C ARG A 160 5.37 -16.90 -7.55
N ALA A 161 6.40 -16.58 -8.35
CA ALA A 161 6.61 -17.25 -9.64
C ALA A 161 6.77 -18.75 -9.46
N ARG A 162 7.47 -19.16 -8.41
CA ARG A 162 7.66 -20.57 -8.01
C ARG A 162 6.36 -21.31 -7.63
N THR A 163 5.26 -20.61 -7.39
CA THR A 163 3.95 -21.23 -7.17
C THR A 163 3.20 -21.50 -8.47
N VAL A 164 3.76 -21.11 -9.62
CA VAL A 164 3.17 -21.29 -10.94
C VAL A 164 4.05 -22.17 -11.83
N PHE A 165 5.34 -21.89 -11.88
CA PHE A 165 6.30 -22.62 -12.73
C PHE A 165 7.67 -22.72 -12.05
N PRO A 166 8.48 -23.76 -12.39
CA PRO A 166 9.85 -23.89 -11.89
C PRO A 166 10.73 -22.71 -12.30
N CYS A 167 11.38 -22.03 -11.35
CA CYS A 167 12.23 -20.87 -11.65
C CYS A 167 13.27 -20.62 -10.56
N PHE A 168 14.18 -19.68 -10.79
CA PHE A 168 15.03 -19.09 -9.76
C PHE A 168 14.34 -17.81 -9.27
N ASP A 169 13.52 -17.93 -8.24
CA ASP A 169 12.57 -16.89 -7.84
C ASP A 169 13.21 -15.89 -6.88
N GLN A 170 14.05 -15.01 -7.43
CA GLN A 170 14.71 -13.93 -6.70
C GLN A 170 14.88 -12.70 -7.61
N PRO A 171 14.85 -11.47 -7.05
CA PRO A 171 14.74 -10.25 -7.86
C PRO A 171 16.01 -9.93 -8.65
N ASP A 172 17.17 -10.39 -8.22
CA ASP A 172 18.48 -10.08 -8.80
C ASP A 172 18.96 -11.11 -9.85
N LEU A 173 18.15 -12.13 -10.15
CA LEU A 173 18.33 -13.03 -11.28
C LEU A 173 17.36 -12.70 -12.41
N LYS A 174 17.59 -11.54 -13.04
CA LYS A 174 16.78 -11.11 -14.19
C LYS A 174 16.95 -12.06 -15.37
N ALA A 175 15.87 -12.33 -16.06
CA ALA A 175 15.79 -13.27 -17.19
C ALA A 175 14.91 -12.72 -18.32
N THR A 176 15.02 -13.35 -19.48
CA THR A 176 14.07 -13.16 -20.58
C THR A 176 13.09 -14.31 -20.64
N PHE A 177 11.85 -14.01 -21.07
CA PHE A 177 10.76 -14.99 -21.16
C PHE A 177 10.21 -15.05 -22.58
N GLU A 178 10.13 -16.24 -23.14
CA GLU A 178 9.39 -16.55 -24.35
C GLU A 178 8.15 -17.34 -23.91
N LEU A 179 6.96 -16.82 -24.25
CA LEU A 179 5.70 -17.40 -23.78
C LEU A 179 4.85 -17.89 -24.95
N THR A 180 4.35 -19.11 -24.84
CA THR A 180 3.30 -19.67 -25.68
C THR A 180 2.10 -20.00 -24.82
N LEU A 181 0.91 -19.57 -25.21
CA LEU A 181 -0.34 -19.84 -24.53
C LEU A 181 -1.34 -20.52 -25.47
N THR A 182 -1.82 -21.70 -25.12
CA THR A 182 -2.95 -22.36 -25.79
C THR A 182 -4.19 -22.15 -24.94
N LEU A 183 -5.20 -21.48 -25.49
CA LEU A 183 -6.37 -20.96 -24.80
C LEU A 183 -7.65 -21.36 -25.50
N PRO A 184 -8.84 -21.31 -24.85
CA PRO A 184 -10.12 -21.36 -25.52
C PRO A 184 -10.19 -20.33 -26.66
N LYS A 185 -10.74 -20.71 -27.80
CA LYS A 185 -10.74 -19.96 -29.07
C LYS A 185 -11.14 -18.48 -28.97
N ASN A 186 -12.11 -18.16 -28.09
CA ASN A 186 -12.64 -16.82 -27.91
C ASN A 186 -11.96 -15.99 -26.84
N TRP A 187 -10.91 -16.52 -26.21
CA TRP A 187 -10.12 -15.78 -25.23
C TRP A 187 -9.05 -14.93 -25.91
N LYS A 188 -8.78 -13.76 -25.34
CA LYS A 188 -7.68 -12.88 -25.71
C LYS A 188 -6.56 -13.02 -24.69
N ALA A 189 -5.35 -12.62 -25.09
CA ALA A 189 -4.15 -12.69 -24.27
C ALA A 189 -3.37 -11.39 -24.32
N LEU A 190 -2.79 -11.03 -23.19
CA LEU A 190 -1.76 -10.01 -23.03
C LEU A 190 -0.62 -10.63 -22.22
N ALA A 191 0.63 -10.40 -22.61
CA ALA A 191 1.83 -10.86 -21.90
C ALA A 191 2.94 -9.81 -21.98
N ASN A 192 4.07 -10.02 -21.27
CA ASN A 192 5.22 -9.09 -21.29
C ASN A 192 5.77 -8.83 -22.72
N GLY A 193 5.99 -9.91 -23.50
CA GLY A 193 6.45 -9.78 -24.87
C GLY A 193 5.35 -9.32 -25.84
N ALA A 194 5.74 -8.71 -26.95
CA ALA A 194 4.80 -8.39 -28.01
C ALA A 194 4.24 -9.67 -28.67
N LEU A 195 3.01 -9.62 -29.16
CA LEU A 195 2.42 -10.74 -29.88
C LEU A 195 3.20 -10.99 -31.18
N LEU A 196 3.77 -12.18 -31.34
CA LEU A 196 4.45 -12.59 -32.56
C LEU A 196 3.44 -13.09 -33.61
N ASP A 197 2.64 -14.08 -33.23
CA ASP A 197 1.57 -14.61 -34.06
C ASP A 197 0.54 -15.40 -33.22
N SER A 198 -0.53 -15.82 -33.89
CA SER A 198 -1.50 -16.73 -33.29
C SER A 198 -2.08 -17.69 -34.32
N THR A 199 -2.30 -18.94 -33.91
CA THR A 199 -2.94 -19.99 -34.71
C THR A 199 -4.25 -20.42 -34.07
N VAL A 200 -5.27 -20.66 -34.88
CA VAL A 200 -6.61 -21.02 -34.43
C VAL A 200 -6.94 -22.42 -34.91
N THR A 201 -7.41 -23.26 -33.99
CA THR A 201 -7.97 -24.59 -34.27
C THR A 201 -9.50 -24.55 -34.13
N ALA A 202 -10.15 -25.72 -34.17
CA ALA A 202 -11.60 -25.81 -33.97
C ALA A 202 -12.02 -25.26 -32.61
N ASN A 203 -11.30 -25.58 -31.52
CA ASN A 203 -11.66 -25.29 -30.14
C ASN A 203 -10.73 -24.28 -29.49
N ASP A 204 -9.47 -24.22 -29.89
CA ASP A 204 -8.41 -23.48 -29.22
C ASP A 204 -7.78 -22.42 -30.11
N LYS A 205 -7.12 -21.49 -29.43
CA LYS A 205 -6.25 -20.49 -30.04
C LYS A 205 -4.91 -20.48 -29.33
N THR A 206 -3.82 -20.67 -30.08
CA THR A 206 -2.48 -20.60 -29.56
C THR A 206 -1.85 -19.25 -29.88
N TYR A 207 -1.42 -18.54 -28.85
CA TYR A 207 -0.71 -17.27 -28.95
C TYR A 207 0.77 -17.51 -28.72
N ARG A 208 1.64 -16.98 -29.57
CA ARG A 208 3.09 -16.94 -29.39
C ARG A 208 3.55 -15.51 -29.20
N PHE A 209 4.29 -15.26 -28.15
CA PHE A 209 4.82 -13.94 -27.83
C PHE A 209 6.31 -13.86 -28.14
N GLN A 210 6.77 -12.71 -28.53
CA GLN A 210 8.19 -12.43 -28.68
C GLN A 210 8.87 -12.53 -27.32
N LYS A 211 10.18 -12.75 -27.35
CA LYS A 211 11.02 -12.71 -26.17
C LYS A 211 10.85 -11.40 -25.42
N SER A 212 10.58 -11.48 -24.13
CA SER A 212 10.42 -10.29 -23.28
C SER A 212 11.72 -9.50 -23.15
N ASP A 213 11.63 -8.28 -22.64
CA ASP A 213 12.75 -7.59 -22.04
C ASP A 213 13.32 -8.42 -20.86
N THR A 214 14.53 -8.09 -20.41
CA THR A 214 15.15 -8.76 -19.26
C THR A 214 14.53 -8.23 -17.96
N ILE A 215 13.78 -9.08 -17.25
CA ILE A 215 13.00 -8.74 -16.08
C ILE A 215 13.21 -9.76 -14.96
N SER A 216 12.90 -9.36 -13.71
CA SER A 216 12.82 -10.27 -12.58
C SER A 216 11.60 -11.19 -12.67
N THR A 217 11.63 -12.36 -12.04
CA THR A 217 10.54 -13.36 -12.08
C THR A 217 9.21 -12.79 -11.60
N TYR A 218 9.19 -11.92 -10.58
CA TYR A 218 7.96 -11.34 -10.06
C TYR A 218 7.25 -10.39 -11.06
N LEU A 219 7.96 -9.93 -12.09
CA LEU A 219 7.43 -9.09 -13.18
C LEU A 219 6.94 -9.92 -14.39
N PHE A 220 7.18 -11.24 -14.40
CA PHE A 220 6.60 -12.09 -15.42
C PHE A 220 5.09 -12.08 -15.34
N SER A 221 4.42 -11.81 -16.46
CA SER A 221 2.97 -11.61 -16.44
C SER A 221 2.28 -12.02 -17.73
N PHE A 222 1.09 -12.56 -17.56
CA PHE A 222 0.07 -12.62 -18.59
C PHE A 222 -1.34 -12.47 -18.00
N ALA A 223 -2.25 -11.96 -18.82
CA ALA A 223 -3.68 -11.94 -18.54
C ALA A 223 -4.42 -12.49 -19.76
N VAL A 224 -5.33 -13.42 -19.53
CA VAL A 224 -6.08 -14.12 -20.59
C VAL A 224 -7.54 -14.22 -20.24
N GLY A 225 -8.43 -14.21 -21.26
CA GLY A 225 -9.87 -14.35 -21.01
C GLY A 225 -10.76 -13.68 -22.04
N LYS A 226 -12.05 -13.59 -21.71
CA LYS A 226 -13.07 -12.90 -22.48
C LYS A 226 -12.97 -11.38 -22.28
N PHE A 227 -11.90 -10.78 -22.76
CA PHE A 227 -11.66 -9.33 -22.72
C PHE A 227 -12.14 -8.64 -24.00
N GLN A 228 -12.56 -7.38 -23.87
CA GLN A 228 -12.61 -6.43 -24.98
C GLN A 228 -11.22 -5.86 -25.19
N HIS A 229 -10.93 -5.40 -26.41
CA HIS A 229 -9.64 -4.84 -26.78
C HIS A 229 -9.84 -3.46 -27.40
N VAL A 230 -9.11 -2.50 -26.90
CA VAL A 230 -9.00 -1.14 -27.43
C VAL A 230 -7.54 -0.81 -27.66
N SER A 231 -7.24 -0.06 -28.70
CA SER A 231 -5.89 0.47 -28.92
C SER A 231 -5.96 1.95 -29.29
N GLN A 232 -4.97 2.69 -28.81
CA GLN A 232 -4.87 4.11 -29.10
C GLN A 232 -3.40 4.52 -29.24
N ALA A 233 -3.13 5.40 -30.21
CA ALA A 233 -1.82 6.04 -30.35
C ALA A 233 -1.80 7.36 -29.57
N VAL A 234 -0.87 7.51 -28.64
CA VAL A 234 -0.67 8.72 -27.85
C VAL A 234 0.81 9.10 -27.89
N LYS A 235 1.11 10.34 -28.26
CA LYS A 235 2.49 10.87 -28.34
C LYS A 235 3.43 9.96 -29.14
N GLY A 236 2.93 9.38 -30.25
CA GLY A 236 3.72 8.52 -31.14
C GLY A 236 3.88 7.07 -30.68
N ARG A 237 3.26 6.66 -29.57
CA ARG A 237 3.29 5.29 -29.04
C ARG A 237 1.89 4.67 -29.13
N THR A 238 1.77 3.52 -29.79
CA THR A 238 0.54 2.71 -29.76
C THR A 238 0.52 1.88 -28.50
N MET A 239 -0.59 1.94 -27.78
CA MET A 239 -0.83 1.17 -26.56
C MET A 239 -2.06 0.29 -26.75
N HIS A 240 -2.03 -0.93 -26.25
CA HIS A 240 -3.14 -1.88 -26.26
C HIS A 240 -3.72 -2.03 -24.86
N PHE A 241 -5.03 -2.03 -24.77
CA PHE A 241 -5.78 -2.12 -23.52
C PHE A 241 -6.83 -3.22 -23.57
N LEU A 242 -6.78 -4.14 -22.62
CA LEU A 242 -7.78 -5.17 -22.41
C LEU A 242 -8.68 -4.83 -21.22
N HIS A 243 -10.00 -4.99 -21.33
CA HIS A 243 -10.95 -4.73 -20.24
C HIS A 243 -12.21 -5.59 -20.35
N ARG A 244 -12.99 -5.63 -19.26
CA ARG A 244 -14.28 -6.31 -19.16
C ARG A 244 -15.44 -5.35 -18.80
N GLU A 245 -15.21 -4.03 -18.79
CA GLU A 245 -16.27 -3.06 -18.52
C GLU A 245 -17.30 -3.08 -19.64
N THR A 246 -18.58 -3.08 -19.25
CA THR A 246 -19.75 -3.14 -20.16
C THR A 246 -20.57 -1.85 -20.18
N ASP A 247 -20.38 -0.97 -19.21
CA ASP A 247 -21.06 0.31 -19.12
C ASP A 247 -20.49 1.30 -20.16
N GLN A 248 -21.26 1.58 -21.20
CA GLN A 248 -20.85 2.44 -22.31
C GLN A 248 -20.61 3.89 -21.87
N LYS A 249 -21.29 4.37 -20.81
CA LYS A 249 -21.06 5.73 -20.28
C LYS A 249 -19.72 5.80 -19.56
N LYS A 250 -19.43 4.81 -18.70
CA LYS A 250 -18.12 4.71 -18.04
C LYS A 250 -16.98 4.60 -19.06
N LEU A 251 -17.14 3.75 -20.08
CA LEU A 251 -16.15 3.61 -21.17
C LEU A 251 -15.89 4.94 -21.87
N LYS A 252 -16.93 5.62 -22.31
CA LYS A 252 -16.82 6.92 -22.99
C LYS A 252 -16.12 7.98 -22.14
N LEU A 253 -16.36 7.99 -20.83
CA LEU A 253 -15.76 8.96 -19.90
C LEU A 253 -14.32 8.62 -19.51
N SER A 254 -13.91 7.35 -19.67
CA SER A 254 -12.66 6.88 -19.05
C SER A 254 -11.56 6.51 -20.05
N LEU A 255 -11.89 6.00 -21.25
CA LEU A 255 -10.89 5.46 -22.17
C LEU A 255 -9.88 6.51 -22.61
N GLU A 256 -10.30 7.65 -23.12
CA GLU A 256 -9.39 8.71 -23.57
C GLU A 256 -8.49 9.23 -22.42
N PRO A 257 -9.03 9.60 -21.23
CA PRO A 257 -8.20 9.98 -20.10
C PRO A 257 -7.20 8.92 -19.64
N ILE A 258 -7.55 7.63 -19.69
CA ILE A 258 -6.62 6.55 -19.33
C ILE A 258 -5.40 6.55 -20.24
N PHE A 259 -5.60 6.57 -21.56
CA PHE A 259 -4.52 6.60 -22.51
C PHE A 259 -3.70 7.88 -22.43
N GLN A 260 -4.35 9.04 -22.28
CA GLN A 260 -3.68 10.33 -22.22
C GLN A 260 -2.78 10.44 -20.98
N ILE A 261 -3.26 10.02 -19.79
CA ILE A 261 -2.48 10.06 -18.57
C ILE A 261 -1.21 9.21 -18.71
N HIS A 262 -1.30 8.00 -19.29
CA HIS A 262 -0.11 7.18 -19.55
C HIS A 262 0.88 7.88 -20.49
N GLY A 263 0.38 8.51 -21.57
CA GLY A 263 1.24 9.26 -22.50
C GLY A 263 1.92 10.45 -21.84
N ASP A 264 1.23 11.17 -20.97
CA ASP A 264 1.76 12.30 -20.24
C ASP A 264 2.78 11.85 -19.17
N ALA A 265 2.49 10.76 -18.47
CA ALA A 265 3.40 10.16 -17.50
C ALA A 265 4.70 9.67 -18.13
N LEU A 266 4.61 8.97 -19.26
CA LEU A 266 5.80 8.54 -20.02
C LEU A 266 6.66 9.73 -20.47
N ALA A 267 6.03 10.77 -21.01
CA ALA A 267 6.74 11.98 -21.46
C ALA A 267 7.43 12.71 -20.29
N PHE A 268 6.74 12.81 -19.15
CA PHE A 268 7.30 13.40 -17.93
C PHE A 268 8.51 12.60 -17.44
N MET A 269 8.38 11.29 -17.36
CA MET A 269 9.46 10.41 -16.87
C MET A 269 10.68 10.44 -17.80
N GLU A 270 10.47 10.41 -19.11
CA GLU A 270 11.56 10.55 -20.09
C GLU A 270 12.31 11.89 -19.92
N ASP A 271 11.60 12.98 -19.68
CA ASP A 271 12.20 14.29 -19.44
C ASP A 271 12.89 14.36 -18.07
N TYR A 272 12.21 13.94 -17.01
CA TYR A 272 12.75 13.98 -15.64
C TYR A 272 14.03 13.15 -15.52
N THR A 273 14.03 11.92 -16.03
CA THR A 273 15.14 10.98 -15.90
C THR A 273 16.21 11.13 -16.95
N GLN A 274 15.92 11.77 -18.11
CA GLN A 274 16.74 11.82 -19.32
C GLN A 274 17.03 10.42 -19.89
N ILE A 275 16.17 9.45 -19.61
CA ILE A 275 16.21 8.09 -20.15
C ILE A 275 14.90 7.83 -20.89
N LYS A 276 14.98 7.50 -22.20
CA LYS A 276 13.81 7.09 -22.96
C LYS A 276 13.19 5.83 -22.37
N TYR A 277 11.87 5.65 -22.57
CA TYR A 277 11.19 4.45 -22.14
C TYR A 277 11.98 3.19 -22.58
N PRO A 278 12.43 2.35 -21.62
CA PRO A 278 13.49 1.38 -21.90
C PRO A 278 13.00 0.03 -22.44
N PHE A 279 11.68 -0.17 -22.57
CA PHE A 279 11.11 -1.46 -22.92
C PHE A 279 10.41 -1.46 -24.28
N GLN A 280 10.15 -2.65 -24.85
CA GLN A 280 9.68 -2.79 -26.24
C GLN A 280 8.22 -2.35 -26.44
N LYS A 281 7.35 -2.42 -25.44
CA LYS A 281 5.95 -2.03 -25.53
C LYS A 281 5.36 -1.57 -24.19
N PHE A 282 4.26 -0.83 -24.26
CA PHE A 282 3.54 -0.32 -23.08
C PHE A 282 2.05 -0.64 -23.26
N ASP A 283 1.63 -1.81 -22.76
CA ASP A 283 0.25 -2.28 -22.81
C ASP A 283 -0.27 -2.60 -21.41
N PHE A 284 -1.59 -2.63 -21.25
CA PHE A 284 -2.19 -2.80 -19.94
C PHE A 284 -3.56 -3.50 -20.01
N VAL A 285 -4.04 -3.96 -18.84
CA VAL A 285 -5.32 -4.64 -18.69
C VAL A 285 -6.03 -4.18 -17.43
N ALA A 286 -7.34 -3.97 -17.49
CA ALA A 286 -8.21 -3.72 -16.34
C ALA A 286 -8.92 -5.01 -15.93
N ILE A 287 -8.68 -5.43 -14.69
CA ILE A 287 -9.15 -6.68 -14.11
C ILE A 287 -10.23 -6.37 -13.07
N PRO A 288 -11.43 -7.01 -13.15
CA PRO A 288 -12.57 -6.69 -12.30
C PRO A 288 -12.30 -6.86 -10.79
N ASP A 289 -11.64 -7.96 -10.44
CA ASP A 289 -11.36 -8.37 -9.05
C ASP A 289 -9.90 -8.23 -8.65
N PHE A 290 -9.14 -7.38 -9.34
CA PHE A 290 -7.72 -7.21 -9.05
C PHE A 290 -7.50 -6.85 -7.58
N GLN A 291 -6.57 -7.52 -6.95
CA GLN A 291 -6.34 -7.42 -5.50
C GLN A 291 -5.70 -6.07 -5.13
N TYR A 292 -4.81 -5.55 -5.99
CA TYR A 292 -4.12 -4.27 -5.81
C TYR A 292 -4.81 -3.12 -6.60
N GLY A 293 -4.27 -1.92 -6.48
CA GLY A 293 -4.60 -0.81 -7.37
C GLY A 293 -4.08 -1.06 -8.77
N GLY A 294 -2.78 -1.36 -8.86
CA GLY A 294 -2.05 -1.71 -10.05
C GLY A 294 -0.90 -2.67 -9.76
N MET A 295 -0.22 -3.10 -10.80
CA MET A 295 1.02 -3.87 -10.76
C MET A 295 1.83 -3.61 -12.04
N GLU A 296 3.09 -3.25 -11.87
CA GLU A 296 4.01 -2.69 -12.85
C GLU A 296 4.59 -3.69 -13.87
N HIS A 297 3.90 -4.77 -14.18
CA HIS A 297 4.42 -5.77 -15.11
C HIS A 297 4.87 -5.15 -16.46
N VAL A 298 6.13 -5.27 -16.79
CA VAL A 298 6.71 -4.72 -18.01
C VAL A 298 5.92 -5.15 -19.25
N GLY A 299 5.39 -4.17 -20.00
CA GLY A 299 4.59 -4.40 -21.20
C GLY A 299 3.22 -5.06 -20.98
N ALA A 300 2.81 -5.31 -19.74
CA ALA A 300 1.55 -5.99 -19.40
C ALA A 300 1.00 -5.51 -18.06
N ILE A 301 0.98 -4.19 -17.84
CA ILE A 301 0.55 -3.57 -16.58
C ILE A 301 -0.89 -4.00 -16.26
N GLN A 302 -1.12 -4.39 -15.01
CA GLN A 302 -2.44 -4.80 -14.55
C GLN A 302 -3.03 -3.75 -13.61
N TYR A 303 -4.32 -3.45 -13.75
CA TYR A 303 -5.03 -2.46 -12.97
C TYR A 303 -6.36 -2.99 -12.44
N LYS A 304 -6.77 -2.48 -11.28
CA LYS A 304 -8.13 -2.66 -10.78
C LYS A 304 -9.13 -1.87 -11.62
N ALA A 305 -10.06 -2.56 -12.26
CA ALA A 305 -11.03 -1.95 -13.17
C ALA A 305 -11.85 -0.82 -12.52
N SER A 306 -12.26 -0.98 -11.26
CA SER A 306 -13.06 0.03 -10.55
C SER A 306 -12.34 1.35 -10.30
N THR A 307 -11.01 1.37 -10.33
CA THR A 307 -10.20 2.60 -10.19
C THR A 307 -10.07 3.33 -11.53
N LEU A 308 -10.04 2.57 -12.64
CA LEU A 308 -9.87 3.15 -13.98
C LEU A 308 -11.17 3.71 -14.55
N PHE A 309 -12.28 2.95 -14.43
CA PHE A 309 -13.56 3.31 -15.03
C PHE A 309 -14.40 4.16 -14.08
N LEU A 310 -14.30 5.47 -14.26
CA LEU A 310 -15.03 6.46 -13.48
C LEU A 310 -16.35 6.83 -14.18
N ASP A 311 -17.34 7.16 -13.37
CA ASP A 311 -18.65 7.62 -13.82
C ASP A 311 -18.79 9.15 -13.84
N GLU A 312 -19.94 9.67 -14.28
CA GLU A 312 -20.21 11.11 -14.31
C GLU A 312 -20.30 11.78 -12.93
N GLY A 313 -20.49 10.98 -11.88
CA GLY A 313 -20.51 11.43 -10.48
C GLY A 313 -19.16 11.35 -9.80
N ALA A 314 -18.07 11.08 -10.53
CA ALA A 314 -16.74 10.94 -9.97
C ALA A 314 -16.24 12.23 -9.31
N THR A 315 -15.79 12.12 -8.07
CA THR A 315 -15.23 13.23 -7.30
C THR A 315 -13.86 13.66 -7.84
N GLN A 316 -13.40 14.85 -7.46
CA GLN A 316 -12.07 15.33 -7.79
C GLN A 316 -11.00 14.38 -7.23
N ASP A 317 -11.21 13.89 -6.01
CA ASP A 317 -10.33 12.91 -5.39
C ASP A 317 -10.20 11.60 -6.21
N GLN A 318 -11.31 11.07 -6.74
CA GLN A 318 -11.27 9.87 -7.58
C GLN A 318 -10.49 10.10 -8.88
N LYS A 319 -10.62 11.28 -9.49
CA LYS A 319 -9.86 11.66 -10.70
C LYS A 319 -8.37 11.77 -10.42
N ILE A 320 -8.00 12.43 -9.33
CA ILE A 320 -6.61 12.53 -8.89
C ILE A 320 -6.04 11.14 -8.58
N SER A 321 -6.79 10.31 -7.83
CA SER A 321 -6.35 8.96 -7.46
C SER A 321 -6.15 8.06 -8.68
N ARG A 322 -7.02 8.16 -9.72
CA ARG A 322 -6.79 7.46 -10.99
C ARG A 322 -5.52 7.93 -11.68
N SER A 323 -5.31 9.24 -11.78
CA SER A 323 -4.10 9.80 -12.38
C SER A 323 -2.85 9.38 -11.61
N SER A 324 -2.88 9.45 -10.29
CA SER A 324 -1.78 9.02 -9.42
C SER A 324 -1.46 7.54 -9.59
N LEU A 325 -2.47 6.66 -9.66
CA LEU A 325 -2.25 5.23 -9.88
C LEU A 325 -1.58 4.96 -11.24
N LEU A 326 -2.11 5.54 -12.33
CA LEU A 326 -1.56 5.34 -13.67
C LEU A 326 -0.13 5.88 -13.77
N ALA A 327 0.15 7.01 -13.12
CA ALA A 327 1.49 7.60 -13.04
C ALA A 327 2.45 6.75 -12.20
N HIS A 328 1.98 6.15 -11.09
CA HIS A 328 2.73 5.26 -10.23
C HIS A 328 3.23 4.03 -11.01
N GLU A 329 2.33 3.30 -11.67
CA GLU A 329 2.72 2.12 -12.46
C GLU A 329 3.60 2.50 -13.66
N THR A 330 3.43 3.69 -14.22
CA THR A 330 4.32 4.20 -15.28
C THR A 330 5.71 4.51 -14.74
N ALA A 331 5.82 5.10 -13.56
CA ALA A 331 7.11 5.47 -12.96
C ALA A 331 7.95 4.24 -12.58
N HIS A 332 7.29 3.14 -12.23
CA HIS A 332 7.96 1.86 -11.97
C HIS A 332 8.81 1.37 -13.13
N MET A 333 8.49 1.72 -14.37
CA MET A 333 9.31 1.34 -15.55
C MET A 333 10.76 1.79 -15.41
N TRP A 334 11.04 2.87 -14.68
CA TRP A 334 12.40 3.32 -14.34
C TRP A 334 12.81 2.86 -12.94
N PHE A 335 11.91 3.01 -11.95
CA PHE A 335 12.16 2.71 -10.53
C PHE A 335 11.46 1.42 -10.12
N GLY A 336 12.11 0.29 -10.30
CA GLY A 336 11.61 -1.06 -10.05
C GLY A 336 11.92 -2.02 -11.18
N ASP A 337 11.74 -1.59 -12.44
CA ASP A 337 11.88 -2.44 -13.61
C ASP A 337 13.23 -2.25 -14.32
N LEU A 338 13.56 -1.02 -14.72
CA LEU A 338 14.89 -0.71 -15.29
C LEU A 338 15.98 -0.95 -14.25
N VAL A 339 15.82 -0.36 -13.07
CA VAL A 339 16.66 -0.62 -11.90
C VAL A 339 15.82 -1.27 -10.84
N THR A 340 16.10 -2.53 -10.53
CA THR A 340 15.37 -3.33 -9.55
C THR A 340 16.18 -3.43 -8.25
N MET A 341 15.51 -3.55 -7.09
CA MET A 341 16.21 -3.83 -5.84
C MET A 341 16.99 -5.16 -5.94
N GLU A 342 18.12 -5.23 -5.26
CA GLU A 342 18.91 -6.46 -5.19
C GLU A 342 18.21 -7.52 -4.32
N TRP A 343 17.56 -7.07 -3.24
CA TRP A 343 16.82 -7.90 -2.31
C TRP A 343 15.59 -7.16 -1.78
N PHE A 344 14.56 -7.88 -1.38
CA PHE A 344 13.29 -7.27 -0.97
C PHE A 344 13.35 -6.45 0.33
N ASN A 345 14.44 -6.46 1.10
CA ASN A 345 14.63 -5.48 2.18
C ASN A 345 14.64 -4.03 1.67
N ASP A 346 14.97 -3.83 0.40
CA ASP A 346 14.97 -2.53 -0.28
C ASP A 346 13.78 -2.36 -1.25
N VAL A 347 12.74 -3.21 -1.17
CA VAL A 347 11.54 -3.10 -2.02
C VAL A 347 10.85 -1.74 -1.90
N TRP A 348 10.93 -1.12 -0.74
CA TRP A 348 10.37 0.20 -0.49
C TRP A 348 10.91 1.28 -1.44
N MET A 349 12.13 1.11 -1.99
CA MET A 349 12.72 2.06 -2.95
C MET A 349 11.87 2.20 -4.19
N LYS A 350 11.44 1.08 -4.80
CA LYS A 350 10.60 1.14 -6.00
C LYS A 350 9.27 1.81 -5.70
N GLU A 351 8.65 1.48 -4.57
CA GLU A 351 7.35 2.02 -4.16
C GLU A 351 7.41 3.52 -3.84
N VAL A 352 8.45 3.94 -3.10
CA VAL A 352 8.60 5.35 -2.75
C VAL A 352 8.88 6.23 -3.96
N PHE A 353 9.73 5.78 -4.88
CA PHE A 353 10.01 6.58 -6.08
C PHE A 353 8.85 6.57 -7.06
N ALA A 354 8.12 5.47 -7.18
CA ALA A 354 6.89 5.43 -7.98
C ALA A 354 5.84 6.41 -7.43
N ASN A 355 5.60 6.44 -6.12
CA ASN A 355 4.71 7.40 -5.48
C ASN A 355 5.21 8.84 -5.63
N PHE A 356 6.50 9.09 -5.37
CA PHE A 356 7.11 10.41 -5.48
C PHE A 356 6.99 10.98 -6.90
N MET A 357 7.22 10.16 -7.93
CA MET A 357 7.04 10.56 -9.33
C MET A 357 5.56 10.71 -9.69
N ALA A 358 4.68 9.83 -9.18
CA ALA A 358 3.25 9.94 -9.40
C ALA A 358 2.69 11.27 -8.89
N ASP A 359 3.17 11.75 -7.74
CA ASP A 359 2.79 13.05 -7.20
C ASP A 359 3.21 14.18 -8.14
N LYS A 360 4.47 14.19 -8.60
CA LYS A 360 4.98 15.18 -9.55
C LYS A 360 4.25 15.15 -10.91
N ILE A 361 4.01 13.95 -11.45
CA ILE A 361 3.28 13.77 -12.73
C ILE A 361 1.85 14.26 -12.61
N THR A 362 1.16 13.85 -11.54
CA THR A 362 -0.24 14.20 -11.33
C THR A 362 -0.41 15.71 -11.14
N GLN A 363 0.56 16.38 -10.50
CA GLN A 363 0.58 17.84 -10.36
C GLN A 363 0.51 18.56 -11.72
N VAL A 364 1.12 18.00 -12.74
CA VAL A 364 1.09 18.56 -14.11
C VAL A 364 -0.16 18.10 -14.87
N ALA A 365 -0.59 16.85 -14.69
CA ALA A 365 -1.65 16.22 -15.48
C ALA A 365 -3.07 16.63 -15.09
N VAL A 366 -3.31 17.01 -13.82
CA VAL A 366 -4.66 17.36 -13.33
C VAL A 366 -4.70 18.85 -12.95
N ALA A 367 -5.18 19.67 -13.86
CA ALA A 367 -5.31 21.11 -13.63
C ALA A 367 -6.18 21.44 -12.41
N ASN A 368 -5.82 22.49 -11.67
CA ASN A 368 -6.55 23.03 -10.52
C ASN A 368 -6.67 22.10 -9.31
N ALA A 369 -5.87 21.05 -9.20
CA ALA A 369 -5.79 20.26 -7.98
C ALA A 369 -4.77 20.86 -6.99
N ASN A 370 -5.08 20.78 -5.70
CA ASN A 370 -4.16 21.18 -4.65
C ASN A 370 -3.34 19.96 -4.19
N TYR A 371 -2.13 19.83 -4.74
CA TYR A 371 -1.28 18.66 -4.50
C TYR A 371 -0.68 18.60 -3.11
N ASP A 372 -0.34 19.74 -2.51
CA ASP A 372 0.11 19.79 -1.12
C ASP A 372 -0.98 19.30 -0.18
N LEU A 373 -2.23 19.68 -0.47
CA LEU A 373 -3.39 19.21 0.26
C LEU A 373 -3.61 17.70 0.05
N LYS A 374 -3.57 17.24 -1.19
CA LYS A 374 -3.72 15.81 -1.54
C LYS A 374 -2.65 14.98 -0.85
N PHE A 375 -1.39 15.38 -0.97
CA PHE A 375 -0.25 14.73 -0.33
C PHE A 375 -0.45 14.63 1.19
N LEU A 376 -0.82 15.74 1.83
CA LEU A 376 -1.06 15.78 3.27
C LEU A 376 -2.20 14.85 3.69
N THR A 377 -3.33 14.88 2.98
CA THR A 377 -4.52 14.11 3.35
C THR A 377 -4.39 12.61 3.06
N ASP A 378 -3.60 12.22 2.07
CA ASP A 378 -3.40 10.81 1.71
C ASP A 378 -2.30 10.13 2.53
N HIS A 379 -1.14 10.80 2.68
CA HIS A 379 0.02 10.15 3.25
C HIS A 379 0.07 10.20 4.78
N PHE A 380 -0.21 11.35 5.39
CA PHE A 380 0.02 11.52 6.83
C PHE A 380 -0.90 10.67 7.71
N PRO A 381 -2.24 10.63 7.51
CA PRO A 381 -3.10 9.77 8.33
C PRO A 381 -2.76 8.28 8.21
N ALA A 382 -2.41 7.83 7.00
CA ALA A 382 -2.06 6.44 6.74
C ALA A 382 -0.74 6.03 7.39
N ALA A 383 0.30 6.88 7.28
CA ALA A 383 1.59 6.67 7.92
C ALA A 383 1.48 6.69 9.45
N TYR A 384 0.76 7.67 9.99
CA TYR A 384 0.50 7.78 11.43
C TYR A 384 -0.28 6.58 11.96
N GLY A 385 -1.15 5.99 11.13
CA GLY A 385 -1.91 4.77 11.45
C GLY A 385 -1.03 3.58 11.84
N ILE A 386 0.23 3.56 11.41
CA ILE A 386 1.20 2.53 11.75
C ILE A 386 2.21 3.04 12.79
N ASP A 387 2.81 4.20 12.58
CA ASP A 387 3.91 4.69 13.42
C ASP A 387 3.53 4.98 14.87
N ARG A 388 2.24 5.25 15.16
CA ARG A 388 1.73 5.42 16.53
C ARG A 388 1.52 4.11 17.29
N THR A 389 1.66 2.96 16.64
CA THR A 389 1.31 1.66 17.20
C THR A 389 2.48 0.95 17.85
N ALA A 390 2.20 0.02 18.74
CA ALA A 390 3.24 -0.87 19.30
C ALA A 390 3.87 -1.80 18.25
N GLY A 391 3.25 -1.91 17.08
CA GLY A 391 3.76 -2.67 15.93
C GLY A 391 4.46 -1.80 14.88
N ALA A 392 4.83 -0.56 15.21
CA ALA A 392 5.56 0.31 14.30
C ALA A 392 6.84 -0.35 13.78
N ASN A 393 7.13 -0.18 12.50
CA ASN A 393 8.30 -0.74 11.85
C ASN A 393 9.06 0.35 11.08
N PRO A 394 10.39 0.19 10.88
CA PRO A 394 11.17 1.10 10.06
C PRO A 394 10.75 1.00 8.58
N ILE A 395 11.15 1.98 7.77
CA ILE A 395 10.95 1.94 6.32
C ILE A 395 11.75 0.77 5.73
N ARG A 396 13.05 0.69 6.05
CA ARG A 396 13.92 -0.41 5.65
C ARG A 396 13.93 -1.50 6.72
N GLN A 397 13.53 -2.71 6.36
CA GLN A 397 13.43 -3.84 7.27
C GLN A 397 14.37 -4.97 6.85
N ASN A 398 14.86 -5.76 7.80
CA ASN A 398 15.65 -6.96 7.50
C ASN A 398 14.78 -8.08 6.93
N LEU A 399 15.36 -8.82 5.99
CA LEU A 399 14.72 -9.95 5.34
C LEU A 399 15.76 -11.06 5.09
N ASP A 400 15.58 -12.21 5.72
CA ASP A 400 16.49 -13.35 5.62
C ASP A 400 15.98 -14.42 4.62
N ASN A 401 14.66 -14.44 4.37
CA ASN A 401 14.03 -15.39 3.45
C ASN A 401 12.86 -14.71 2.72
N LEU A 402 12.76 -14.90 1.40
CA LEU A 402 11.72 -14.29 0.57
C LEU A 402 10.29 -14.72 0.93
N GLN A 403 10.09 -15.89 1.58
CA GLN A 403 8.77 -16.27 2.07
C GLN A 403 8.13 -15.23 3.00
N ASP A 404 8.94 -14.39 3.65
CA ASP A 404 8.50 -13.30 4.52
C ASP A 404 8.39 -11.95 3.81
N ALA A 405 8.79 -11.85 2.54
CA ALA A 405 8.84 -10.58 1.80
C ALA A 405 7.48 -9.89 1.70
N GLY A 406 6.39 -10.64 1.59
CA GLY A 406 5.03 -10.09 1.60
C GLY A 406 4.69 -9.31 2.88
N SER A 407 5.34 -9.62 4.00
CA SER A 407 5.13 -8.91 5.26
C SER A 407 5.73 -7.50 5.30
N MET A 408 6.67 -7.20 4.40
CA MET A 408 7.35 -5.89 4.29
C MET A 408 6.42 -4.79 3.81
N TYR A 409 5.42 -5.13 3.00
CA TYR A 409 4.48 -4.17 2.41
C TYR A 409 3.50 -3.60 3.43
N GLY A 410 3.18 -2.32 3.28
CA GLY A 410 2.22 -1.62 4.14
C GLY A 410 2.40 -0.10 4.12
N ASN A 411 1.61 0.61 4.95
CA ASN A 411 1.53 2.07 4.92
C ASN A 411 2.86 2.78 5.21
N ILE A 412 3.84 2.11 5.83
CA ILE A 412 5.15 2.72 6.03
C ILE A 412 5.85 2.94 4.70
N ILE A 413 5.91 1.93 3.82
CA ILE A 413 6.60 2.08 2.53
C ILE A 413 5.80 2.89 1.51
N TYR A 414 4.45 2.87 1.58
CA TYR A 414 3.60 3.61 0.64
C TYR A 414 3.27 5.03 1.07
N HIS A 415 3.37 5.36 2.37
CA HIS A 415 2.94 6.66 2.87
C HIS A 415 4.00 7.38 3.70
N LYS A 416 4.66 6.73 4.69
CA LYS A 416 5.77 7.39 5.42
C LYS A 416 6.97 7.66 4.50
N ALA A 417 7.37 6.67 3.71
CA ALA A 417 8.53 6.82 2.85
C ALA A 417 8.40 7.97 1.84
N PRO A 418 7.26 8.22 1.14
CA PRO A 418 7.08 9.42 0.31
C PRO A 418 7.22 10.74 1.10
N ILE A 419 6.71 10.79 2.34
CA ILE A 419 6.91 11.98 3.20
C ILE A 419 8.41 12.21 3.43
N MET A 420 9.16 11.14 3.72
CA MET A 420 10.60 11.24 3.96
C MET A 420 11.36 11.61 2.68
N MET A 421 10.96 11.11 1.51
CA MET A 421 11.56 11.52 0.23
C MET A 421 11.34 13.00 -0.05
N ARG A 422 10.13 13.53 0.24
CA ARG A 422 9.86 14.96 0.10
C ARG A 422 10.70 15.80 1.07
N GLN A 423 10.91 15.32 2.29
CA GLN A 423 11.84 15.97 3.24
C GLN A 423 13.30 15.90 2.75
N LEU A 424 13.73 14.77 2.17
CA LEU A 424 15.07 14.61 1.64
C LEU A 424 15.31 15.54 0.44
N GLU A 425 14.36 15.61 -0.49
CA GLU A 425 14.41 16.57 -1.60
C GLU A 425 14.51 18.02 -1.08
N ARG A 426 13.71 18.37 -0.08
CA ARG A 426 13.77 19.71 0.56
C ARG A 426 15.11 19.99 1.23
N LEU A 427 15.72 18.99 1.87
CA LEU A 427 17.01 19.10 2.55
C LEU A 427 18.17 19.30 1.57
N MET A 428 18.14 18.59 0.44
CA MET A 428 19.19 18.66 -0.59
C MET A 428 18.98 19.80 -1.60
N GLY A 429 17.73 20.18 -1.83
CA GLY A 429 17.29 20.98 -2.98
C GLY A 429 16.96 20.11 -4.20
N GLU A 430 15.92 20.51 -4.95
CA GLU A 430 15.29 19.74 -6.04
C GLU A 430 16.32 19.32 -7.12
N GLU A 431 17.18 20.22 -7.55
CA GLU A 431 18.12 19.95 -8.65
C GLU A 431 19.21 18.95 -8.29
N LEU A 432 19.77 19.01 -7.06
CA LEU A 432 20.77 18.04 -6.59
C LEU A 432 20.13 16.66 -6.40
N PHE A 433 18.92 16.61 -5.86
CA PHE A 433 18.17 15.37 -5.69
C PHE A 433 17.90 14.72 -7.06
N LYS A 434 17.39 15.47 -8.01
CA LYS A 434 17.13 15.02 -9.39
C LYS A 434 18.42 14.55 -10.10
N GLN A 435 19.53 15.28 -9.91
CA GLN A 435 20.84 14.86 -10.42
C GLN A 435 21.26 13.49 -9.86
N GLY A 436 21.10 13.29 -8.57
CA GLY A 436 21.43 12.03 -7.91
C GLY A 436 20.59 10.86 -8.43
N LEU A 437 19.26 11.07 -8.62
CA LEU A 437 18.38 10.05 -9.20
C LEU A 437 18.76 9.70 -10.65
N ARG A 438 19.14 10.69 -11.47
CA ARG A 438 19.63 10.45 -12.83
C ARG A 438 20.93 9.64 -12.83
N GLN A 439 21.86 9.96 -11.94
CA GLN A 439 23.09 9.21 -11.78
C GLN A 439 22.83 7.77 -11.36
N TYR A 440 21.95 7.55 -10.38
CA TYR A 440 21.52 6.23 -9.92
C TYR A 440 20.95 5.39 -11.07
N LEU A 441 19.94 5.91 -11.77
CA LEU A 441 19.29 5.20 -12.88
C LEU A 441 20.29 4.87 -14.01
N LYS A 442 21.20 5.80 -14.35
CA LYS A 442 22.22 5.56 -15.37
C LYS A 442 23.23 4.50 -14.94
N THR A 443 23.65 4.51 -13.68
CA THR A 443 24.68 3.60 -13.16
C THR A 443 24.18 2.16 -13.10
N TYR A 444 22.92 1.97 -12.70
CA TYR A 444 22.37 0.64 -12.47
C TYR A 444 21.35 0.18 -13.53
N ALA A 445 21.23 0.88 -14.66
CA ALA A 445 20.31 0.56 -15.74
C ALA A 445 20.39 -0.93 -16.14
N ASN A 446 19.23 -1.59 -16.27
CA ASN A 446 19.06 -3.02 -16.54
C ASN A 446 19.63 -3.97 -15.47
N GLY A 447 20.07 -3.43 -14.34
CA GLY A 447 20.65 -4.17 -13.22
C GLY A 447 19.81 -4.07 -11.95
N ASN A 448 20.51 -4.30 -10.84
CA ASN A 448 19.96 -4.24 -9.50
C ASN A 448 20.78 -3.26 -8.65
N ALA A 449 20.14 -2.65 -7.66
CA ALA A 449 20.80 -1.74 -6.74
C ALA A 449 20.17 -1.81 -5.34
N THR A 450 20.90 -1.28 -4.37
CA THR A 450 20.51 -1.21 -2.95
C THR A 450 20.26 0.22 -2.52
N TRP A 451 19.54 0.41 -1.42
CA TRP A 451 19.39 1.72 -0.81
C TRP A 451 20.72 2.36 -0.35
N PRO A 452 21.66 1.62 0.28
CA PRO A 452 22.99 2.18 0.60
C PRO A 452 23.73 2.78 -0.59
N GLU A 453 23.63 2.19 -1.77
CA GLU A 453 24.26 2.72 -2.98
C GLU A 453 23.59 4.03 -3.44
N LEU A 454 22.26 4.12 -3.37
CA LEU A 454 21.56 5.36 -3.71
C LEU A 454 21.86 6.48 -2.72
N ILE A 455 21.76 6.21 -1.40
CA ILE A 455 22.01 7.25 -0.39
C ILE A 455 23.47 7.75 -0.44
N GLN A 456 24.42 6.89 -0.81
CA GLN A 456 25.80 7.28 -1.03
C GLN A 456 25.95 8.24 -2.22
N ILE A 457 25.21 8.00 -3.31
CA ILE A 457 25.20 8.91 -4.48
C ILE A 457 24.65 10.28 -4.07
N LEU A 458 23.55 10.30 -3.31
CA LEU A 458 22.90 11.53 -2.85
C LEU A 458 23.78 12.30 -1.86
N ASP A 459 24.37 11.60 -0.91
CA ASP A 459 25.24 12.17 0.13
C ASP A 459 26.47 12.89 -0.48
N ALA A 460 27.04 12.31 -1.54
CA ALA A 460 28.17 12.90 -2.26
C ALA A 460 27.84 14.22 -2.98
N LEU A 461 26.56 14.53 -3.19
CA LEU A 461 26.13 15.75 -3.91
C LEU A 461 25.78 16.93 -2.99
N THR A 462 25.73 16.73 -1.68
CA THR A 462 25.31 17.76 -0.73
C THR A 462 26.24 17.85 0.47
N PRO A 463 26.39 19.01 1.13
CA PRO A 463 27.11 19.12 2.38
C PRO A 463 26.31 18.63 3.60
N GLN A 464 25.08 18.21 3.43
CA GLN A 464 24.24 17.68 4.51
C GLN A 464 24.65 16.24 4.85
N ASP A 465 24.59 15.88 6.14
CA ASP A 465 24.83 14.52 6.60
C ASP A 465 23.60 13.64 6.34
N LEU A 466 23.57 13.03 5.16
CA LEU A 466 22.46 12.15 4.78
C LEU A 466 22.54 10.78 5.44
N GLN A 467 23.72 10.37 5.96
CA GLN A 467 23.84 9.11 6.71
C GLN A 467 23.15 9.23 8.09
N ALA A 468 23.31 10.36 8.79
CA ALA A 468 22.57 10.63 10.02
C ALA A 468 21.06 10.75 9.78
N TRP A 469 20.66 11.41 8.70
CA TRP A 469 19.26 11.47 8.28
C TRP A 469 18.68 10.07 8.00
N ASN A 470 19.40 9.25 7.23
CA ASN A 470 19.03 7.87 6.89
C ASN A 470 18.84 6.98 8.12
N GLN A 471 19.76 7.09 9.11
CA GLN A 471 19.65 6.29 10.33
C GLN A 471 18.34 6.57 11.07
N VAL A 472 17.94 7.83 11.22
CA VAL A 472 16.76 8.20 12.01
C VAL A 472 15.45 7.94 11.24
N TRP A 473 15.41 8.29 9.95
CA TRP A 473 14.16 8.32 9.19
C TRP A 473 13.85 7.03 8.43
N VAL A 474 14.90 6.31 8.00
CA VAL A 474 14.74 5.10 7.18
C VAL A 474 14.90 3.82 8.01
N ASN A 475 15.91 3.80 8.92
CA ASN A 475 16.26 2.57 9.63
C ASN A 475 15.62 2.46 11.03
N GLU A 476 14.92 3.49 11.50
CA GLU A 476 14.27 3.49 12.81
C GLU A 476 12.74 3.67 12.69
N PRO A 477 11.96 2.97 13.53
CA PRO A 477 10.50 3.10 13.54
C PRO A 477 10.03 4.30 14.38
N GLY A 478 8.75 4.64 14.27
CA GLY A 478 8.07 5.59 15.13
C GLY A 478 8.18 7.03 14.67
N ARG A 479 7.69 7.93 15.51
CA ARG A 479 7.58 9.36 15.24
C ARG A 479 7.78 10.20 16.50
N PRO A 480 8.15 11.50 16.37
CA PRO A 480 8.26 12.41 17.50
C PRO A 480 6.90 12.90 18.00
N VAL A 481 6.86 13.26 19.28
CA VAL A 481 5.83 14.09 19.89
C VAL A 481 6.42 15.43 20.22
N PHE A 482 5.77 16.49 19.77
CA PHE A 482 6.18 17.88 20.02
C PHE A 482 5.36 18.49 21.15
N ASP A 483 6.02 19.35 21.94
CA ASP A 483 5.41 20.28 22.89
C ASP A 483 6.04 21.66 22.73
N TYR A 484 5.36 22.70 23.22
CA TYR A 484 5.88 24.08 23.13
C TYR A 484 5.61 24.90 24.38
N ASN A 485 6.41 25.95 24.54
CA ASN A 485 6.22 27.00 25.54
C ASN A 485 6.31 28.35 24.84
N LEU A 486 5.23 29.14 24.93
CA LEU A 486 5.16 30.51 24.41
C LEU A 486 5.09 31.49 25.56
N LYS A 487 6.08 32.37 25.69
CA LYS A 487 6.10 33.45 26.67
C LYS A 487 5.83 34.79 25.96
N THR A 488 5.03 35.60 26.59
CA THR A 488 4.72 36.95 26.13
C THR A 488 4.89 37.99 27.25
N ALA A 489 5.37 39.18 26.93
CA ALA A 489 5.41 40.31 27.83
C ALA A 489 5.02 41.58 27.05
N ASN A 490 4.21 42.44 27.64
CA ASN A 490 3.72 43.68 27.00
C ASN A 490 3.09 43.47 25.61
N GLY A 491 2.38 42.33 25.43
CA GLY A 491 1.71 41.98 24.19
C GLY A 491 2.62 41.41 23.07
N ALA A 492 3.92 41.28 23.32
CA ALA A 492 4.89 40.74 22.37
C ALA A 492 5.45 39.40 22.86
N ILE A 493 5.81 38.52 21.91
CA ILE A 493 6.48 37.23 22.18
C ILE A 493 7.90 37.53 22.67
N THR A 494 8.27 36.95 23.83
CA THR A 494 9.61 37.01 24.38
C THR A 494 10.37 35.70 24.17
N GLU A 495 9.68 34.55 24.07
CA GLU A 495 10.25 33.28 23.79
C GLU A 495 9.20 32.38 23.13
N LEU A 496 9.59 31.65 22.07
CA LEU A 496 8.89 30.47 21.56
C LEU A 496 9.88 29.31 21.60
N ARG A 497 9.65 28.34 22.47
CA ARG A 497 10.46 27.13 22.63
C ARG A 497 9.66 25.91 22.24
N ILE A 498 10.27 25.04 21.47
CA ILE A 498 9.70 23.79 21.00
C ILE A 498 10.58 22.65 21.49
N SER A 499 9.97 21.59 22.01
CA SER A 499 10.65 20.36 22.43
C SER A 499 10.10 19.14 21.70
N GLN A 500 10.91 18.11 21.52
CA GLN A 500 10.52 16.83 20.96
C GLN A 500 11.07 15.66 21.78
N LYS A 501 10.35 14.54 21.71
CA LYS A 501 10.76 13.22 22.22
C LYS A 501 10.04 12.14 21.41
N GLY A 502 10.47 10.88 21.49
CA GLY A 502 9.72 9.77 20.89
C GLY A 502 8.32 9.61 21.49
N GLU A 503 7.34 9.24 20.67
CA GLU A 503 6.00 8.87 21.16
C GLU A 503 6.06 7.63 22.07
N ASP A 504 7.06 6.78 21.89
CA ASP A 504 7.43 5.64 22.75
C ASP A 504 8.09 6.05 24.09
N GLY A 505 8.28 7.36 24.33
CA GLY A 505 8.95 7.92 25.50
C GLY A 505 10.47 8.00 25.38
N SER A 506 11.07 7.56 24.29
CA SER A 506 12.51 7.65 24.05
C SER A 506 12.99 9.10 23.93
N ALA A 507 14.27 9.32 24.26
CA ALA A 507 14.95 10.62 24.07
C ALA A 507 15.41 10.85 22.62
N ARG A 508 14.97 10.02 21.67
CA ARG A 508 15.33 10.14 20.24
C ARG A 508 14.90 11.49 19.68
N VAL A 509 15.73 12.06 18.83
CA VAL A 509 15.47 13.29 18.09
C VAL A 509 15.26 12.93 16.62
N TRP A 510 14.23 13.52 16.01
CA TRP A 510 13.95 13.44 14.58
C TRP A 510 14.25 14.80 13.92
N PRO A 511 15.46 15.00 13.37
CA PRO A 511 15.82 16.26 12.74
C PRO A 511 14.94 16.53 11.51
N GLN A 512 14.26 17.69 11.50
CA GLN A 512 13.37 18.09 10.42
C GLN A 512 13.09 19.58 10.39
N PHE A 513 12.62 20.06 9.24
CA PHE A 513 12.10 21.40 9.07
C PHE A 513 10.59 21.35 8.93
N PHE A 514 9.87 22.23 9.62
CA PHE A 514 8.44 22.44 9.45
C PHE A 514 8.07 23.88 9.78
N GLU A 515 6.88 24.30 9.36
CA GLU A 515 6.38 25.63 9.64
C GLU A 515 5.40 25.62 10.80
N VAL A 516 5.49 26.67 11.61
CA VAL A 516 4.46 27.07 12.57
C VAL A 516 3.83 28.37 12.10
N ALA A 517 2.52 28.45 12.20
CA ALA A 517 1.80 29.69 11.88
C ALA A 517 1.35 30.41 13.16
N LEU A 518 1.77 31.65 13.32
CA LEU A 518 1.22 32.57 14.31
C LEU A 518 -0.09 33.12 13.76
N VAL A 519 -1.21 32.67 14.32
CA VAL A 519 -2.54 33.05 13.81
C VAL A 519 -3.08 34.23 14.60
N TYR A 520 -3.44 35.31 13.89
CA TYR A 520 -4.03 36.55 14.40
C TYR A 520 -5.47 36.73 13.86
N PRO A 521 -6.27 37.63 14.36
CA PRO A 521 -7.64 37.82 13.89
C PRO A 521 -7.78 38.10 12.37
N ASN A 522 -6.78 38.74 11.77
CA ASN A 522 -6.84 39.19 10.38
C ASN A 522 -5.65 38.78 9.51
N ARG A 523 -4.67 38.08 10.05
CA ARG A 523 -3.50 37.64 9.32
C ARG A 523 -2.91 36.33 9.91
N VAL A 524 -2.11 35.67 9.12
CA VAL A 524 -1.30 34.51 9.51
C VAL A 524 0.16 34.83 9.18
N GLU A 525 1.07 34.58 10.10
CA GLU A 525 2.51 34.71 9.87
C GLU A 525 3.18 33.32 10.03
N GLN A 526 3.82 32.83 8.98
CA GLN A 526 4.52 31.55 9.02
C GLN A 526 5.99 31.72 9.41
N LEU A 527 6.49 30.82 10.26
CA LEU A 527 7.87 30.74 10.72
C LEU A 527 8.39 29.34 10.50
N THR A 528 9.56 29.20 9.87
CA THR A 528 10.23 27.92 9.73
C THR A 528 10.93 27.53 11.02
N VAL A 529 10.73 26.31 11.46
CA VAL A 529 11.37 25.68 12.62
C VAL A 529 12.36 24.65 12.12
N ASN A 530 13.61 24.76 12.58
CA ASN A 530 14.62 23.70 12.44
C ASN A 530 14.66 22.89 13.74
N ALA A 531 13.95 21.76 13.77
CA ALA A 531 13.84 20.89 14.94
C ALA A 531 14.95 19.84 14.95
N ASN A 532 16.20 20.26 14.99
CA ASN A 532 17.38 19.36 14.92
C ASN A 532 17.93 18.93 16.30
N GLN A 533 17.28 19.34 17.39
CA GLN A 533 17.64 19.00 18.77
C GLN A 533 16.38 18.63 19.57
N ALA A 534 16.58 18.04 20.75
CA ALA A 534 15.48 17.73 21.67
C ALA A 534 14.71 18.98 22.11
N GLN A 535 15.35 20.15 22.09
CA GLN A 535 14.74 21.43 22.40
C GLN A 535 15.37 22.52 21.52
N VAL A 536 14.53 23.32 20.88
CA VAL A 536 14.94 24.46 20.06
C VAL A 536 14.13 25.71 20.41
N THR A 537 14.75 26.86 20.26
CA THR A 537 14.05 28.16 20.30
C THR A 537 13.79 28.65 18.87
N VAL A 538 12.75 29.45 18.68
CA VAL A 538 12.40 30.08 17.41
C VAL A 538 12.67 31.58 17.49
N PRO A 539 13.89 32.06 17.20
CA PRO A 539 14.25 33.49 17.36
C PRO A 539 13.38 34.41 16.52
N ALA A 540 12.94 33.95 15.34
CA ALA A 540 12.09 34.72 14.43
C ALA A 540 10.69 35.04 15.01
N ALA A 541 10.29 34.38 16.11
CA ALA A 541 9.06 34.67 16.83
C ALA A 541 9.20 35.86 17.80
N VAL A 542 10.41 36.13 18.29
CA VAL A 542 10.65 37.13 19.33
C VAL A 542 10.36 38.53 18.80
N GLY A 543 9.64 39.36 19.60
CA GLY A 543 9.21 40.70 19.25
C GLY A 543 7.91 40.77 18.44
N LYS A 544 7.41 39.62 17.91
CA LYS A 544 6.10 39.59 17.24
C LYS A 544 4.99 39.70 18.26
N ALA A 545 3.83 40.24 17.84
CA ALA A 545 2.65 40.30 18.69
C ALA A 545 2.20 38.90 19.15
N GLY A 546 1.62 38.80 20.35
CA GLY A 546 1.02 37.57 20.84
C GLY A 546 -0.09 37.08 19.92
N PRO A 547 -0.04 35.85 19.40
CA PRO A 547 -1.06 35.32 18.50
C PRO A 547 -2.32 34.86 19.27
N LEU A 548 -3.41 34.67 18.55
CA LEU A 548 -4.60 34.02 19.08
C LEU A 548 -4.26 32.56 19.47
N PHE A 549 -3.54 31.85 18.58
CA PHE A 549 -2.99 30.54 18.79
C PHE A 549 -1.82 30.28 17.81
N VAL A 550 -1.06 29.21 18.07
CA VAL A 550 0.01 28.73 17.19
C VAL A 550 -0.49 27.46 16.50
N LEU A 551 -0.52 27.47 15.16
CA LEU A 551 -0.79 26.29 14.36
C LEU A 551 0.54 25.62 13.96
N PHE A 552 0.78 24.43 14.45
CA PHE A 552 1.96 23.65 14.14
C PHE A 552 1.78 22.91 12.81
N ASN A 553 2.90 22.68 12.10
CA ASN A 553 2.93 22.01 10.81
C ASN A 553 1.94 22.62 9.79
N SER A 554 1.86 23.94 9.76
CA SER A 554 0.87 24.69 9.00
C SER A 554 0.93 24.44 7.49
N THR A 555 2.07 24.02 6.97
CA THR A 555 2.29 23.68 5.55
C THR A 555 2.28 22.18 5.28
N GLY A 556 2.11 21.34 6.31
CA GLY A 556 2.11 19.88 6.16
C GLY A 556 3.48 19.26 5.79
N GLN A 557 4.59 19.93 6.12
CA GLN A 557 5.94 19.45 5.79
C GLN A 557 6.61 18.64 6.91
N GLY A 558 6.17 18.85 8.16
CA GLY A 558 6.71 18.12 9.32
C GLY A 558 6.00 16.81 9.59
N TYR A 559 6.67 15.91 10.28
CA TYR A 559 6.16 14.59 10.65
C TYR A 559 6.22 14.38 12.17
N GLY A 560 5.09 14.02 12.79
CA GLY A 560 4.99 13.80 14.22
C GLY A 560 3.64 14.18 14.81
N VAL A 561 3.51 14.07 16.13
CA VAL A 561 2.34 14.54 16.89
C VAL A 561 2.60 15.99 17.32
N PHE A 562 1.90 16.91 16.70
CA PHE A 562 2.06 18.34 16.96
C PHE A 562 1.06 18.82 18.03
N PRO A 563 1.45 19.73 18.92
CA PRO A 563 0.55 20.26 19.94
C PRO A 563 -0.56 21.10 19.32
N VAL A 564 -1.73 21.11 19.97
CA VAL A 564 -2.88 21.92 19.56
C VAL A 564 -3.33 22.83 20.70
N ASP A 565 -3.69 24.05 20.37
CA ASP A 565 -4.34 24.99 21.27
C ASP A 565 -5.86 24.74 21.29
N ALA A 566 -6.48 24.86 22.47
CA ALA A 566 -7.93 24.67 22.61
C ALA A 566 -8.75 25.62 21.73
N LYS A 567 -8.26 26.83 21.42
CA LYS A 567 -8.91 27.78 20.51
C LYS A 567 -9.00 27.28 19.08
N LEU A 568 -8.17 26.33 18.68
CA LEU A 568 -8.19 25.76 17.33
C LEU A 568 -9.53 25.11 17.00
N LEU A 569 -10.17 24.41 17.95
CA LEU A 569 -11.50 23.80 17.77
C LEU A 569 -12.58 24.79 17.32
N SER A 570 -12.53 26.03 17.79
CA SER A 570 -13.52 27.07 17.45
C SER A 570 -13.10 27.92 16.24
N SER A 571 -11.82 27.92 15.89
CA SER A 571 -11.26 28.87 14.92
C SER A 571 -10.73 28.21 13.64
N MET A 572 -10.70 26.86 13.53
CA MET A 572 -10.12 26.18 12.38
C MET A 572 -10.76 26.55 11.04
N TYR A 573 -12.05 26.86 11.03
CA TYR A 573 -12.76 27.29 9.81
C TYR A 573 -12.47 28.75 9.39
N SER A 574 -11.82 29.53 10.24
CA SER A 574 -11.34 30.89 9.88
C SER A 574 -9.99 30.84 9.13
N LEU A 575 -9.28 29.71 9.14
CA LEU A 575 -8.06 29.53 8.37
C LEU A 575 -8.37 29.54 6.87
N LYS A 576 -7.71 30.40 6.12
CA LYS A 576 -7.98 30.58 4.69
C LYS A 576 -7.36 29.49 3.82
N SER A 577 -6.14 29.07 4.15
CA SER A 577 -5.44 28.02 3.42
C SER A 577 -6.09 26.65 3.66
N PRO A 578 -6.41 25.89 2.60
CA PRO A 578 -6.91 24.54 2.75
C PRO A 578 -5.89 23.58 3.38
N VAL A 579 -4.59 23.79 3.16
CA VAL A 579 -3.53 23.01 3.79
C VAL A 579 -3.45 23.26 5.30
N GLU A 580 -3.59 24.53 5.73
CA GLU A 580 -3.66 24.88 7.15
C GLU A 580 -4.86 24.21 7.84
N ARG A 581 -6.03 24.16 7.18
CA ARG A 581 -7.20 23.46 7.74
C ARG A 581 -6.99 21.96 7.81
N ALA A 582 -6.43 21.32 6.76
CA ALA A 582 -6.10 19.91 6.78
C ALA A 582 -5.12 19.56 7.91
N SER A 583 -4.07 20.38 8.07
CA SER A 583 -3.12 20.21 9.17
C SER A 583 -3.82 20.35 10.54
N ALA A 584 -4.74 21.29 10.68
CA ALA A 584 -5.54 21.43 11.91
C ALA A 584 -6.39 20.17 12.18
N TYR A 585 -7.08 19.63 11.17
CA TYR A 585 -7.88 18.39 11.31
C TYR A 585 -7.01 17.19 11.71
N ILE A 586 -5.87 17.01 11.06
CA ILE A 586 -4.95 15.92 11.37
C ILE A 586 -4.39 16.06 12.79
N ASN A 587 -3.92 17.25 13.16
CA ASN A 587 -3.34 17.50 14.48
C ASN A 587 -4.38 17.33 15.59
N LEU A 588 -5.62 17.80 15.42
CA LEU A 588 -6.71 17.63 16.37
C LEU A 588 -7.07 16.16 16.53
N TYR A 589 -7.16 15.42 15.44
CA TYR A 589 -7.50 14.01 15.45
C TYR A 589 -6.41 13.16 16.13
N GLU A 590 -5.12 13.42 15.83
CA GLU A 590 -3.99 12.73 16.47
C GLU A 590 -3.90 13.04 17.97
N ASN A 591 -4.16 14.26 18.40
CA ASN A 591 -4.23 14.61 19.82
C ASN A 591 -5.41 13.92 20.52
N MET A 592 -6.59 13.85 19.87
CA MET A 592 -7.74 13.08 20.38
C MET A 592 -7.39 11.61 20.59
N LEU A 593 -6.78 10.97 19.58
CA LEU A 593 -6.37 9.56 19.66
C LEU A 593 -5.37 9.28 20.79
N ASN A 594 -4.51 10.25 21.08
CA ASN A 594 -3.54 10.17 22.18
C ASN A 594 -4.09 10.55 23.57
N GLY A 595 -5.38 10.91 23.66
CA GLY A 595 -5.98 11.40 24.91
C GLY A 595 -5.42 12.75 25.35
N ARG A 596 -4.95 13.60 24.40
CA ARG A 596 -4.37 14.92 24.67
C ARG A 596 -5.33 16.01 24.21
N SER A 597 -5.46 17.07 24.96
CA SER A 597 -6.07 18.36 24.61
C SER A 597 -7.52 18.35 24.07
N VAL A 598 -7.98 17.26 23.43
CA VAL A 598 -9.27 17.20 22.72
C VAL A 598 -9.93 15.86 22.97
N THR A 599 -11.20 15.89 23.41
CA THR A 599 -12.01 14.64 23.56
C THR A 599 -12.71 14.28 22.23
N PRO A 600 -13.10 12.99 22.04
CA PRO A 600 -13.86 12.57 20.86
C PRO A 600 -15.14 13.41 20.65
N ARG A 601 -15.87 13.70 21.73
CA ARG A 601 -17.09 14.49 21.66
C ARG A 601 -16.84 15.94 21.22
N GLN A 602 -15.82 16.59 21.77
CA GLN A 602 -15.47 17.97 21.38
C GLN A 602 -15.11 18.08 19.91
N LEU A 603 -14.32 17.12 19.41
CA LEU A 603 -13.91 17.12 18.00
C LEU A 603 -15.10 16.84 17.07
N LEU A 604 -15.95 15.89 17.43
CA LEU A 604 -17.17 15.58 16.67
C LEU A 604 -18.09 16.82 16.58
N ASP A 605 -18.34 17.52 17.70
CA ASP A 605 -19.18 18.70 17.73
C ASP A 605 -18.57 19.87 16.91
N ALA A 606 -17.24 19.96 16.86
CA ALA A 606 -16.56 20.92 15.99
C ALA A 606 -16.74 20.56 14.51
N TYR A 607 -16.62 19.29 14.15
CA TYR A 607 -16.84 18.82 12.76
C TYR A 607 -18.28 18.98 12.29
N ARG A 608 -19.27 18.76 13.14
CA ARG A 608 -20.69 19.02 12.83
C ARG A 608 -20.91 20.46 12.35
N LYS A 609 -20.29 21.45 13.01
CA LYS A 609 -20.33 22.85 12.58
C LYS A 609 -19.70 23.08 11.21
N GLY A 610 -18.70 22.29 10.86
CA GLY A 610 -17.97 22.35 9.60
C GLY A 610 -18.68 21.77 8.38
N LEU A 611 -19.71 20.92 8.57
CA LEU A 611 -20.38 20.20 7.46
C LEU A 611 -20.89 21.13 6.33
N ALA A 612 -21.31 22.34 6.68
CA ALA A 612 -21.78 23.34 5.73
C ALA A 612 -20.74 24.44 5.43
N GLN A 613 -19.57 24.43 6.06
CA GLN A 613 -18.60 25.52 6.02
C GLN A 613 -17.32 25.18 5.26
N GLU A 614 -16.92 23.87 5.20
CA GLU A 614 -15.68 23.49 4.54
C GLU A 614 -15.80 23.63 3.01
N PRO A 615 -15.04 24.54 2.38
CA PRO A 615 -15.17 24.84 0.95
C PRO A 615 -14.33 23.92 0.06
N GLU A 616 -13.45 23.07 0.64
CA GLU A 616 -12.51 22.21 -0.08
C GLU A 616 -12.94 20.75 -0.01
N GLU A 617 -13.02 20.08 -1.16
CA GLU A 617 -13.53 18.71 -1.26
C GLU A 617 -12.68 17.70 -0.48
N LEU A 618 -11.35 17.78 -0.60
CA LEU A 618 -10.43 16.85 0.11
C LEU A 618 -10.51 17.04 1.62
N ASN A 619 -10.62 18.27 2.08
CA ASN A 619 -10.82 18.58 3.49
C ASN A 619 -12.17 18.06 4.01
N LEU A 620 -13.24 18.24 3.23
CA LEU A 620 -14.56 17.71 3.58
C LEU A 620 -14.52 16.18 3.68
N LYS A 621 -13.84 15.51 2.74
CA LYS A 621 -13.63 14.06 2.79
C LYS A 621 -12.88 13.62 4.05
N LEU A 622 -11.76 14.28 4.37
CA LEU A 622 -10.96 13.99 5.57
C LEU A 622 -11.80 14.17 6.83
N MET A 623 -12.45 15.34 6.96
CA MET A 623 -13.26 15.70 8.13
C MET A 623 -14.45 14.74 8.32
N THR A 624 -15.19 14.42 7.27
CA THR A 624 -16.35 13.50 7.35
C THR A 624 -15.93 12.06 7.59
N GLY A 625 -14.76 11.63 7.09
CA GLY A 625 -14.13 10.35 7.42
C GLY A 625 -13.81 10.24 8.90
N GLN A 626 -13.13 11.24 9.46
CA GLN A 626 -12.83 11.31 10.89
C GLN A 626 -14.10 11.43 11.75
N LEU A 627 -15.11 12.20 11.31
CA LEU A 627 -16.42 12.27 11.97
C LEU A 627 -17.08 10.89 12.07
N SER A 628 -17.10 10.14 10.95
CA SER A 628 -17.67 8.79 10.92
C SER A 628 -16.90 7.83 11.82
N ASP A 629 -15.57 7.91 11.84
CA ASP A 629 -14.74 7.07 12.72
C ASP A 629 -14.96 7.41 14.20
N ILE A 630 -15.05 8.69 14.57
CA ILE A 630 -15.37 9.11 15.94
C ILE A 630 -16.76 8.60 16.34
N TYR A 631 -17.76 8.78 15.48
CA TYR A 631 -19.13 8.36 15.72
C TYR A 631 -19.25 6.86 16.01
N TRP A 632 -18.62 6.02 15.20
CA TRP A 632 -18.76 4.58 15.32
C TRP A 632 -17.83 3.95 16.35
N ARG A 633 -16.62 4.45 16.52
CA ARG A 633 -15.59 3.82 17.34
C ARG A 633 -15.39 4.45 18.71
N PHE A 634 -15.47 5.78 18.79
CA PHE A 634 -15.08 6.53 20.00
C PHE A 634 -16.28 7.11 20.77
N LEU A 635 -17.51 6.84 20.37
CA LEU A 635 -18.73 7.10 21.13
C LEU A 635 -19.35 5.79 21.60
N SER A 636 -19.91 5.79 22.82
CA SER A 636 -20.73 4.69 23.30
C SER A 636 -22.02 4.55 22.50
N SER A 637 -22.65 3.36 22.52
CA SER A 637 -23.94 3.15 21.85
C SER A 637 -25.03 4.09 22.35
N ALA A 638 -25.01 4.41 23.66
CA ALA A 638 -25.97 5.36 24.25
C ALA A 638 -25.78 6.77 23.71
N GLU A 639 -24.53 7.26 23.59
CA GLU A 639 -24.22 8.55 23.02
C GLU A 639 -24.60 8.62 21.54
N ARG A 640 -24.28 7.57 20.76
CA ARG A 640 -24.69 7.48 19.34
C ARG A 640 -26.19 7.58 19.18
N ASN A 641 -26.96 6.80 19.92
CA ASN A 641 -28.41 6.79 19.86
C ASN A 641 -29.01 8.17 20.20
N LYS A 642 -28.40 8.87 21.17
CA LYS A 642 -28.82 10.23 21.54
C LYS A 642 -28.50 11.26 20.46
N LEU A 643 -27.36 11.11 19.81
CA LEU A 643 -26.86 12.06 18.83
C LEU A 643 -27.45 11.85 17.42
N ALA A 644 -27.77 10.61 17.06
CA ALA A 644 -28.15 10.24 15.69
C ALA A 644 -29.25 11.13 15.08
N PRO A 645 -30.41 11.38 15.74
CA PRO A 645 -31.47 12.18 15.13
C PRO A 645 -31.02 13.59 14.73
N GLU A 646 -30.17 14.21 15.55
CA GLU A 646 -29.66 15.56 15.30
C GLU A 646 -28.61 15.56 14.17
N LEU A 647 -27.62 14.66 14.23
CA LEU A 647 -26.55 14.57 13.24
C LEU A 647 -27.10 14.18 11.85
N GLU A 648 -28.04 13.24 11.78
CA GLU A 648 -28.72 12.85 10.54
C GLU A 648 -29.44 14.03 9.92
N LYS A 649 -30.16 14.82 10.71
CA LYS A 649 -30.84 16.06 10.26
C LYS A 649 -29.86 17.10 9.75
N GLU A 650 -28.74 17.31 10.44
CA GLU A 650 -27.69 18.24 10.03
C GLU A 650 -27.07 17.85 8.68
N LEU A 651 -26.78 16.54 8.49
CA LEU A 651 -26.25 16.04 7.23
C LEU A 651 -27.24 16.19 6.07
N VAL A 652 -28.53 15.90 6.29
CA VAL A 652 -29.58 16.13 5.27
C VAL A 652 -29.65 17.62 4.91
N GLN A 653 -29.64 18.53 5.89
CA GLN A 653 -29.61 19.97 5.65
C GLN A 653 -28.34 20.41 4.91
N ALA A 654 -27.18 19.84 5.25
CA ALA A 654 -25.92 20.14 4.57
C ALA A 654 -25.96 19.67 3.09
N VAL A 655 -26.54 18.49 2.80
CA VAL A 655 -26.76 17.99 1.43
C VAL A 655 -27.68 18.96 0.66
N GLN A 656 -28.78 19.40 1.27
CA GLN A 656 -29.73 20.32 0.64
C GLN A 656 -29.12 21.68 0.31
N LYS A 657 -28.37 22.26 1.25
CA LYS A 657 -27.75 23.59 1.11
C LYS A 657 -26.55 23.62 0.18
N GLN A 658 -25.88 22.49 -0.01
CA GLN A 658 -24.68 22.42 -0.83
C GLN A 658 -25.02 22.61 -2.32
N ALA A 659 -24.23 23.47 -3.02
CA ALA A 659 -24.43 23.71 -4.45
C ALA A 659 -23.67 22.70 -5.35
N LYS A 660 -22.49 22.25 -4.90
CA LYS A 660 -21.59 21.42 -5.69
C LYS A 660 -22.00 19.93 -5.64
N PRO A 661 -22.25 19.26 -6.76
CA PRO A 661 -22.70 17.85 -6.80
C PRO A 661 -21.76 16.88 -6.06
N ASN A 662 -20.43 17.06 -6.18
CA ASN A 662 -19.44 16.20 -5.53
C ASN A 662 -19.51 16.30 -3.99
N PHE A 663 -19.67 17.53 -3.47
CA PHE A 663 -19.85 17.76 -2.04
C PHE A 663 -21.17 17.19 -1.54
N LYS A 664 -22.25 17.32 -2.32
CA LYS A 664 -23.53 16.65 -2.00
C LYS A 664 -23.36 15.16 -1.89
N LYS A 665 -22.64 14.54 -2.84
CA LYS A 665 -22.36 13.11 -2.83
C LYS A 665 -21.56 12.68 -1.61
N LEU A 666 -20.51 13.43 -1.23
CA LEU A 666 -19.70 13.15 -0.02
C LEU A 666 -20.56 13.23 1.26
N LEU A 667 -21.34 14.30 1.43
CA LEU A 667 -22.22 14.48 2.59
C LEU A 667 -23.30 13.40 2.63
N PHE A 668 -23.88 13.03 1.49
CA PHE A 668 -24.86 11.95 1.38
C PHE A 668 -24.22 10.59 1.75
N LYS A 669 -23.00 10.28 1.30
CA LYS A 669 -22.30 9.06 1.70
C LYS A 669 -22.01 9.04 3.21
N THR A 670 -21.69 10.19 3.79
CA THR A 670 -21.53 10.32 5.25
C THR A 670 -22.87 10.05 5.95
N TYR A 671 -23.98 10.63 5.48
CA TYR A 671 -25.31 10.35 5.98
C TYR A 671 -25.65 8.86 5.90
N GLN A 672 -25.45 8.23 4.74
CA GLN A 672 -25.64 6.79 4.56
C GLN A 672 -24.82 5.96 5.55
N SER A 673 -23.56 6.35 5.79
CA SER A 673 -22.67 5.65 6.72
C SER A 673 -23.15 5.70 8.16
N ILE A 674 -23.63 6.88 8.63
CA ILE A 674 -23.98 7.07 10.05
C ILE A 674 -25.46 6.82 10.36
N ALA A 675 -26.33 6.68 9.35
CA ALA A 675 -27.78 6.51 9.50
C ALA A 675 -28.12 5.40 10.50
N LEU A 676 -28.86 5.72 11.54
CA LEU A 676 -29.20 4.84 12.65
C LEU A 676 -30.69 4.85 12.98
N THR A 677 -31.37 6.01 12.85
CA THR A 677 -32.80 6.12 13.15
C THR A 677 -33.66 5.41 12.11
N LYS A 678 -34.91 5.04 12.50
CA LYS A 678 -35.86 4.43 11.56
C LYS A 678 -36.19 5.38 10.41
N GLU A 679 -36.29 6.66 10.71
CA GLU A 679 -36.56 7.74 9.75
C GLU A 679 -35.45 7.82 8.69
N ALA A 680 -34.20 7.80 9.12
CA ALA A 680 -33.06 7.80 8.19
C ALA A 680 -33.01 6.52 7.34
N GLN A 681 -33.24 5.37 7.94
CA GLN A 681 -33.30 4.10 7.20
C GLN A 681 -34.43 4.09 6.17
N GLN A 682 -35.61 4.61 6.54
CA GLN A 682 -36.74 4.76 5.61
C GLN A 682 -36.40 5.69 4.45
N GLN A 683 -35.72 6.78 4.71
CA GLN A 683 -35.30 7.72 3.67
C GLN A 683 -34.29 7.08 2.71
N LEU A 684 -33.30 6.34 3.23
CA LEU A 684 -32.35 5.59 2.39
C LEU A 684 -33.06 4.54 1.53
N TYR A 685 -34.07 3.86 2.10
CA TYR A 685 -34.89 2.90 1.37
C TYR A 685 -35.67 3.55 0.22
N GLN A 686 -36.31 4.69 0.43
CA GLN A 686 -37.04 5.39 -0.64
C GLN A 686 -36.10 5.81 -1.77
N ILE A 687 -34.92 6.38 -1.43
CA ILE A 687 -33.91 6.76 -2.42
C ILE A 687 -33.47 5.54 -3.24
N TRP A 688 -33.25 4.40 -2.58
CA TRP A 688 -32.88 3.17 -3.27
C TRP A 688 -34.01 2.62 -4.12
N LYS A 689 -35.24 2.59 -3.59
CA LYS A 689 -36.41 2.01 -4.27
C LYS A 689 -36.77 2.77 -5.53
N GLU A 690 -36.80 4.08 -5.45
CA GLU A 690 -37.23 4.96 -6.52
C GLU A 690 -36.10 5.32 -7.48
N GLU A 691 -34.83 4.94 -7.13
CA GLU A 691 -33.60 5.36 -7.83
C GLU A 691 -33.53 6.88 -8.02
N GLN A 692 -34.08 7.62 -7.05
CA GLN A 692 -34.10 9.07 -7.06
C GLN A 692 -33.06 9.63 -6.09
N ALA A 693 -31.94 10.10 -6.62
CA ALA A 693 -30.90 10.75 -5.85
C ALA A 693 -31.43 12.03 -5.17
N PRO A 694 -30.85 12.45 -4.01
CA PRO A 694 -31.10 13.78 -3.48
C PRO A 694 -30.85 14.85 -4.54
N GLU A 695 -31.66 15.89 -4.57
CA GLU A 695 -31.62 16.96 -5.59
C GLU A 695 -30.19 17.49 -5.81
N GLY A 696 -29.74 17.47 -7.05
CA GLY A 696 -28.39 17.88 -7.47
C GLY A 696 -27.26 16.93 -7.12
N ALA A 697 -27.52 15.80 -6.46
CA ALA A 697 -26.54 14.72 -6.31
C ALA A 697 -26.63 13.76 -7.51
N LYS A 698 -25.50 13.14 -7.87
CA LYS A 698 -25.45 12.11 -8.92
C LYS A 698 -25.08 10.77 -8.30
N LEU A 699 -26.07 9.86 -8.25
CA LEU A 699 -25.85 8.49 -7.80
C LEU A 699 -25.84 7.53 -8.99
N THR A 700 -25.02 6.51 -8.89
CA THR A 700 -24.77 5.52 -9.93
C THR A 700 -25.25 4.12 -9.50
N GLU A 701 -25.15 3.11 -10.36
CA GLU A 701 -25.43 1.70 -10.02
C GLU A 701 -24.68 1.28 -8.75
N ASP A 702 -23.38 1.64 -8.65
CA ASP A 702 -22.55 1.31 -7.48
C ASP A 702 -23.05 2.00 -6.20
N ASP A 703 -23.58 3.23 -6.32
CA ASP A 703 -24.17 3.95 -5.18
C ASP A 703 -25.47 3.32 -4.71
N TYR A 704 -26.36 2.93 -5.64
CA TYR A 704 -27.60 2.23 -5.30
C TYR A 704 -27.32 0.82 -4.75
N THR A 705 -26.31 0.12 -5.27
CA THR A 705 -25.82 -1.12 -4.68
C THR A 705 -25.37 -0.90 -3.24
N SER A 706 -24.56 0.14 -2.99
CA SER A 706 -24.10 0.50 -1.65
C SER A 706 -25.27 0.82 -0.69
N LEU A 707 -26.35 1.44 -1.17
CA LEU A 707 -27.57 1.69 -0.38
C LEU A 707 -28.26 0.39 0.03
N ALA A 708 -28.45 -0.56 -0.90
CA ALA A 708 -29.03 -1.86 -0.61
C ALA A 708 -28.21 -2.63 0.45
N LEU A 709 -26.87 -2.60 0.34
CA LEU A 709 -25.97 -3.22 1.31
C LEU A 709 -26.03 -2.53 2.68
N ALA A 710 -26.14 -1.19 2.70
CA ALA A 710 -26.28 -0.40 3.93
C ALA A 710 -27.60 -0.67 4.66
N LEU A 711 -28.69 -0.88 3.94
CA LEU A 711 -29.97 -1.28 4.50
C LEU A 711 -29.92 -2.70 5.08
N ALA A 712 -29.27 -3.62 4.37
CA ALA A 712 -29.14 -5.00 4.81
C ALA A 712 -28.31 -5.16 6.10
N VAL A 713 -27.22 -4.42 6.22
CA VAL A 713 -26.38 -4.46 7.44
C VAL A 713 -27.10 -3.90 8.68
N ARG A 714 -28.18 -3.10 8.45
CA ARG A 714 -29.05 -2.54 9.48
C ARG A 714 -30.28 -3.40 9.77
N ASP A 715 -30.35 -4.57 9.16
CA ASP A 715 -31.51 -5.48 9.26
C ASP A 715 -32.85 -4.77 8.92
N TYR A 716 -32.82 -3.87 7.93
CA TYR A 716 -34.02 -3.20 7.43
C TYR A 716 -35.05 -4.22 6.94
N PRO A 717 -36.36 -4.01 7.17
CA PRO A 717 -37.40 -4.96 6.76
C PRO A 717 -37.27 -5.36 5.29
N ASN A 718 -37.43 -6.66 5.02
CA ASN A 718 -37.32 -7.25 3.67
C ASN A 718 -35.93 -7.03 3.00
N SER A 719 -34.84 -6.96 3.79
CA SER A 719 -33.50 -6.76 3.24
C SER A 719 -33.10 -7.83 2.22
N ALA A 720 -33.57 -9.07 2.38
CA ALA A 720 -33.29 -10.15 1.43
C ALA A 720 -33.87 -9.84 0.04
N GLU A 721 -35.10 -9.38 -0.02
CA GLU A 721 -35.78 -8.96 -1.28
C GLU A 721 -35.08 -7.71 -1.87
N ILE A 722 -34.69 -6.75 -1.03
CA ILE A 722 -33.94 -5.56 -1.45
C ILE A 722 -32.64 -5.99 -2.16
N LEU A 723 -31.88 -6.90 -1.56
CA LEU A 723 -30.63 -7.42 -2.12
C LEU A 723 -30.85 -8.17 -3.43
N GLN A 724 -31.89 -9.03 -3.51
CA GLN A 724 -32.22 -9.76 -4.73
C GLN A 724 -32.67 -8.81 -5.87
N GLN A 725 -33.49 -7.81 -5.53
CA GLN A 725 -33.91 -6.81 -6.50
C GLN A 725 -32.70 -5.98 -6.98
N GLN A 726 -31.82 -5.55 -6.09
CA GLN A 726 -30.60 -4.84 -6.49
C GLN A 726 -29.71 -5.71 -7.38
N MET A 727 -29.52 -6.98 -7.05
CA MET A 727 -28.74 -7.91 -7.87
C MET A 727 -29.33 -8.07 -9.29
N SER A 728 -30.65 -8.01 -9.45
CA SER A 728 -31.29 -8.06 -10.78
C SER A 728 -31.03 -6.79 -11.60
N ARG A 729 -30.80 -5.63 -10.95
CA ARG A 729 -30.49 -4.35 -11.58
C ARG A 729 -29.06 -4.26 -12.08
N ILE A 730 -28.13 -5.14 -11.64
CA ILE A 730 -26.72 -5.13 -12.02
C ILE A 730 -26.54 -5.88 -13.36
N PRO A 731 -26.22 -5.19 -14.47
CA PRO A 731 -26.05 -5.85 -15.76
C PRO A 731 -24.67 -6.51 -15.92
N ASN A 732 -23.63 -5.98 -15.27
CA ASN A 732 -22.28 -6.49 -15.39
C ASN A 732 -22.12 -7.81 -14.59
N PRO A 733 -21.71 -8.92 -15.25
CA PRO A 733 -21.63 -10.23 -14.59
C PRO A 733 -20.61 -10.28 -13.44
N ASP A 734 -19.48 -9.59 -13.57
CA ASP A 734 -18.44 -9.59 -12.56
C ASP A 734 -18.89 -8.86 -11.28
N ARG A 735 -19.56 -7.71 -11.42
CA ARG A 735 -20.18 -7.00 -10.29
C ARG A 735 -21.32 -7.80 -9.65
N LYS A 736 -22.10 -8.52 -10.44
CA LYS A 736 -23.17 -9.41 -9.96
C LYS A 736 -22.61 -10.56 -9.13
N GLN A 737 -21.55 -11.22 -9.58
CA GLN A 737 -20.87 -12.29 -8.84
C GLN A 737 -20.31 -11.77 -7.50
N ARG A 738 -19.72 -10.57 -7.49
CA ARG A 738 -19.24 -9.94 -6.24
C ARG A 738 -20.40 -9.73 -5.27
N MET A 739 -21.52 -9.18 -5.72
CA MET A 739 -22.70 -9.00 -4.88
C MET A 739 -23.21 -10.33 -4.32
N GLN A 740 -23.29 -11.37 -5.16
CA GLN A 740 -23.73 -12.70 -4.75
C GLN A 740 -22.84 -13.29 -3.65
N PHE A 741 -21.51 -13.10 -3.74
CA PHE A 741 -20.58 -13.53 -2.71
C PHE A 741 -20.83 -12.84 -1.36
N LEU A 742 -21.26 -11.59 -1.36
CA LEU A 742 -21.49 -10.80 -0.15
C LEU A 742 -22.81 -11.12 0.58
N LEU A 743 -23.79 -11.75 -0.08
CA LEU A 743 -25.13 -11.98 0.46
C LEU A 743 -25.14 -12.68 1.82
N PRO A 744 -24.37 -13.78 2.06
CA PRO A 744 -24.38 -14.46 3.34
C PRO A 744 -23.86 -13.57 4.50
N ALA A 745 -22.84 -12.75 4.26
CA ALA A 745 -22.30 -11.83 5.26
C ALA A 745 -23.30 -10.71 5.63
N LEU A 746 -24.22 -10.40 4.75
CA LEU A 746 -25.25 -9.37 4.93
C LEU A 746 -26.55 -9.91 5.58
N SER A 747 -26.68 -11.24 5.71
CA SER A 747 -27.89 -11.87 6.23
C SER A 747 -28.22 -11.34 7.64
N GLY A 748 -29.52 -11.10 7.92
CA GLY A 748 -30.04 -10.83 9.26
C GLY A 748 -29.93 -12.04 10.18
N ASP A 749 -29.93 -13.27 9.60
CA ASP A 749 -29.79 -14.51 10.38
C ASP A 749 -28.33 -14.75 10.79
N VAL A 750 -28.09 -14.76 12.10
CA VAL A 750 -26.77 -15.02 12.69
C VAL A 750 -26.20 -16.37 12.26
N LYS A 751 -27.04 -17.41 12.11
CA LYS A 751 -26.59 -18.75 11.70
C LYS A 751 -26.01 -18.76 10.28
N VAL A 752 -26.61 -17.98 9.38
CA VAL A 752 -26.10 -17.84 8.00
C VAL A 752 -24.73 -17.14 8.03
N ARG A 753 -24.58 -16.08 8.83
CA ARG A 753 -23.29 -15.38 9.01
C ARG A 753 -22.23 -16.29 9.65
N ASP A 754 -22.62 -17.12 10.64
CA ASP A 754 -21.74 -18.10 11.28
C ASP A 754 -21.22 -19.14 10.27
N ALA A 755 -22.12 -19.67 9.45
CA ALA A 755 -21.77 -20.63 8.41
C ALA A 755 -20.84 -20.00 7.36
N PHE A 756 -21.11 -18.76 6.96
CA PHE A 756 -20.24 -18.04 6.04
C PHE A 756 -18.84 -17.81 6.64
N PHE A 757 -18.75 -17.29 7.86
CA PHE A 757 -17.44 -17.12 8.52
C PHE A 757 -16.69 -18.45 8.66
N ALA A 758 -17.40 -19.52 9.05
CA ALA A 758 -16.80 -20.85 9.15
C ALA A 758 -16.28 -21.36 7.78
N SER A 759 -16.94 -21.02 6.67
CA SER A 759 -16.49 -21.38 5.32
C SER A 759 -15.17 -20.73 4.95
N LEU A 760 -14.87 -19.52 5.50
CA LEU A 760 -13.62 -18.81 5.25
C LEU A 760 -12.38 -19.48 5.87
N LYS A 761 -12.54 -20.55 6.66
CA LYS A 761 -11.43 -21.39 7.11
C LYS A 761 -10.79 -22.16 5.96
N ASN A 762 -11.53 -22.49 4.91
CA ASN A 762 -10.98 -23.08 3.70
C ASN A 762 -10.37 -22.00 2.80
N PRO A 763 -9.07 -22.09 2.44
CA PRO A 763 -8.39 -21.12 1.56
C PRO A 763 -9.09 -20.88 0.22
N GLU A 764 -9.71 -21.92 -0.37
CA GLU A 764 -10.45 -21.81 -1.63
C GLU A 764 -11.59 -20.78 -1.57
N ASN A 765 -12.22 -20.61 -0.39
CA ASN A 765 -13.28 -19.63 -0.20
C ASN A 765 -12.75 -18.20 0.03
N ARG A 766 -11.43 -18.03 0.10
CA ARG A 766 -10.74 -16.74 0.25
C ARG A 766 -10.04 -16.25 -1.02
N GLU A 767 -10.10 -16.98 -2.13
CA GLU A 767 -9.45 -16.60 -3.40
C GLU A 767 -9.78 -15.15 -3.83
N LYS A 768 -11.01 -14.68 -3.57
CA LYS A 768 -11.43 -13.31 -3.84
C LYS A 768 -11.20 -12.40 -2.64
N GLU A 769 -9.94 -12.16 -2.30
CA GLU A 769 -9.55 -11.47 -1.06
C GLU A 769 -10.24 -10.13 -0.86
N SER A 770 -10.33 -9.29 -1.89
CA SER A 770 -11.02 -7.99 -1.79
C SER A 770 -12.52 -8.13 -1.48
N TRP A 771 -13.15 -9.24 -1.91
CA TRP A 771 -14.53 -9.54 -1.57
C TRP A 771 -14.65 -10.06 -0.14
N VAL A 772 -13.69 -10.89 0.28
CA VAL A 772 -13.60 -11.38 1.68
C VAL A 772 -13.44 -10.21 2.65
N LEU A 773 -12.55 -9.26 2.36
CA LEU A 773 -12.37 -8.07 3.20
C LEU A 773 -13.65 -7.23 3.28
N SER A 774 -14.38 -7.10 2.17
CA SER A 774 -15.69 -6.44 2.16
C SER A 774 -16.72 -7.19 3.02
N ALA A 775 -16.77 -8.52 2.91
CA ALA A 775 -17.67 -9.36 3.70
C ALA A 775 -17.35 -9.29 5.19
N LEU A 776 -16.07 -9.32 5.58
CA LEU A 776 -15.64 -9.13 6.97
C LEU A 776 -16.06 -7.76 7.51
N GLY A 777 -15.97 -6.70 6.70
CA GLY A 777 -16.45 -5.38 7.07
C GLY A 777 -17.95 -5.35 7.40
N TYR A 778 -18.78 -6.17 6.72
CA TYR A 778 -20.20 -6.33 7.06
C TYR A 778 -20.43 -7.23 8.27
N LEU A 779 -19.69 -8.33 8.41
CA LEU A 779 -19.75 -9.21 9.60
C LEU A 779 -19.40 -8.45 10.87
N HIS A 780 -18.35 -7.65 10.83
CA HIS A 780 -17.82 -6.88 11.96
C HIS A 780 -18.33 -5.42 12.01
N HIS A 781 -19.39 -5.09 11.24
CA HIS A 781 -19.98 -3.75 11.30
C HIS A 781 -20.35 -3.37 12.75
N PRO A 782 -20.20 -2.09 13.18
CA PRO A 782 -20.48 -1.67 14.56
C PRO A 782 -21.85 -2.09 15.11
N LEU A 783 -22.87 -2.22 14.26
CA LEU A 783 -24.20 -2.70 14.62
C LEU A 783 -24.26 -4.23 14.84
N ARG A 784 -23.23 -4.98 14.47
CA ARG A 784 -23.16 -6.44 14.54
C ARG A 784 -22.09 -6.98 15.47
N THR A 785 -21.31 -6.10 16.10
CA THR A 785 -20.19 -6.48 16.98
C THR A 785 -20.60 -7.46 18.09
N ALA A 786 -21.77 -7.27 18.70
CA ALA A 786 -22.28 -8.16 19.76
C ALA A 786 -22.43 -9.63 19.30
N THR A 787 -22.74 -9.88 18.02
CA THR A 787 -22.90 -11.24 17.47
C THR A 787 -21.66 -11.77 16.81
N SER A 788 -20.70 -10.89 16.48
CA SER A 788 -19.51 -11.23 15.67
C SER A 788 -18.22 -11.25 16.49
N GLU A 789 -18.21 -10.76 17.72
CA GLU A 789 -17.02 -10.75 18.60
C GLU A 789 -16.44 -12.16 18.79
N LYS A 790 -17.26 -13.20 18.75
CA LYS A 790 -16.85 -14.62 18.82
C LYS A 790 -15.89 -15.05 17.68
N TYR A 791 -15.85 -14.32 16.55
CA TYR A 791 -14.96 -14.65 15.44
C TYR A 791 -13.53 -14.14 15.64
N LEU A 792 -13.29 -13.22 16.59
CA LEU A 792 -11.98 -12.56 16.76
C LEU A 792 -10.85 -13.55 17.06
N ALA A 793 -11.08 -14.49 17.98
CA ALA A 793 -10.08 -15.50 18.34
C ALA A 793 -9.71 -16.40 17.16
N GLU A 794 -10.71 -16.85 16.40
CA GLU A 794 -10.50 -17.70 15.22
C GLU A 794 -9.80 -16.93 14.10
N SER A 795 -10.11 -15.65 13.91
CA SER A 795 -9.42 -14.79 12.95
C SER A 795 -7.93 -14.65 13.25
N LEU A 796 -7.54 -14.63 14.52
CA LEU A 796 -6.14 -14.63 14.95
C LEU A 796 -5.47 -15.99 14.70
N ASN A 797 -6.17 -17.10 14.98
CA ASN A 797 -5.64 -18.44 14.75
C ASN A 797 -5.34 -18.74 13.29
N LEU A 798 -6.14 -18.19 12.37
CA LEU A 798 -5.97 -18.37 10.92
C LEU A 798 -4.83 -17.53 10.33
N LEU A 799 -4.29 -16.55 11.06
CA LEU A 799 -3.41 -15.53 10.48
C LEU A 799 -2.12 -16.10 9.88
N THR A 800 -1.53 -17.13 10.49
CA THR A 800 -0.30 -17.76 9.97
C THR A 800 -0.55 -18.43 8.62
N GLU A 801 -1.67 -19.13 8.49
CA GLU A 801 -2.06 -19.77 7.22
C GLU A 801 -2.42 -18.71 6.18
N ILE A 802 -3.14 -17.65 6.56
CA ILE A 802 -3.48 -16.52 5.70
C ILE A 802 -2.22 -15.82 5.16
N GLN A 803 -1.16 -15.69 5.96
CA GLN A 803 0.11 -15.15 5.49
C GLN A 803 0.78 -16.02 4.41
N GLN A 804 0.59 -17.32 4.46
CA GLN A 804 1.20 -18.27 3.52
C GLN A 804 0.41 -18.43 2.21
N THR A 805 -0.90 -18.26 2.27
CA THR A 805 -1.83 -18.48 1.14
C THR A 805 -2.35 -17.18 0.53
N GLY A 806 -2.52 -16.12 1.32
CA GLY A 806 -3.02 -14.84 0.88
C GLY A 806 -1.96 -13.94 0.22
N ASP A 807 -2.37 -12.86 -0.41
CA ASP A 807 -1.46 -11.87 -0.98
C ASP A 807 -0.78 -10.99 0.10
N ILE A 808 0.12 -10.11 -0.34
CA ILE A 808 0.94 -9.27 0.55
C ILE A 808 0.14 -8.34 1.47
N PHE A 809 -1.05 -7.90 1.07
CA PHE A 809 -1.90 -7.00 1.85
C PHE A 809 -2.99 -7.73 2.64
N PHE A 810 -3.28 -8.98 2.27
CA PHE A 810 -4.43 -9.69 2.82
C PHE A 810 -4.33 -9.93 4.34
N PRO A 811 -3.17 -10.33 4.93
CA PRO A 811 -3.08 -10.53 6.38
C PRO A 811 -3.42 -9.28 7.19
N TYR A 812 -2.90 -8.11 6.79
CA TYR A 812 -3.23 -6.85 7.46
C TYR A 812 -4.67 -6.42 7.21
N GLY A 813 -5.16 -6.57 5.97
CA GLY A 813 -6.55 -6.30 5.60
C GLY A 813 -7.54 -7.15 6.38
N TRP A 814 -7.26 -8.44 6.53
CA TRP A 814 -8.03 -9.39 7.34
C TRP A 814 -8.17 -8.93 8.79
N LEU A 815 -7.05 -8.59 9.43
CA LEU A 815 -7.03 -8.09 10.80
C LEU A 815 -7.75 -6.74 10.93
N SER A 816 -7.52 -5.81 10.02
CA SER A 816 -8.14 -4.49 10.05
C SER A 816 -9.65 -4.56 9.88
N ALA A 817 -10.15 -5.39 8.96
CA ALA A 817 -11.58 -5.62 8.79
C ALA A 817 -12.20 -6.34 10.01
N THR A 818 -11.42 -7.18 10.69
CA THR A 818 -11.85 -7.89 11.89
C THR A 818 -11.93 -6.97 13.11
N PHE A 819 -10.90 -6.15 13.37
CA PHE A 819 -10.84 -5.37 14.63
C PHE A 819 -11.38 -3.94 14.52
N GLY A 820 -11.51 -3.40 13.31
CA GLY A 820 -11.76 -1.98 13.07
C GLY A 820 -13.02 -1.38 13.71
N SER A 821 -13.97 -2.20 14.11
CA SER A 821 -15.27 -1.75 14.66
C SER A 821 -15.41 -1.95 16.17
N TYR A 822 -14.41 -2.47 16.84
CA TYR A 822 -14.49 -2.80 18.28
C TYR A 822 -13.82 -1.73 19.15
N GLY A 823 -14.35 -1.57 20.37
CA GLY A 823 -13.83 -0.72 21.44
C GLY A 823 -14.12 -1.30 22.83
N THR A 824 -14.52 -2.60 22.90
CA THR A 824 -14.87 -3.28 24.17
C THR A 824 -13.64 -3.86 24.85
N THR A 825 -13.67 -3.93 26.19
CA THR A 825 -12.63 -4.62 26.97
C THR A 825 -12.54 -6.10 26.61
N SER A 826 -13.67 -6.74 26.29
CA SER A 826 -13.71 -8.16 25.89
C SER A 826 -12.93 -8.40 24.61
N ALA A 827 -13.19 -7.62 23.55
CA ALA A 827 -12.47 -7.70 22.29
C ALA A 827 -10.97 -7.41 22.47
N ALA A 828 -10.62 -6.38 23.25
CA ALA A 828 -9.23 -6.05 23.56
C ALA A 828 -8.50 -7.17 24.30
N ASN A 829 -9.19 -7.82 25.26
CA ASN A 829 -8.63 -8.96 26.00
C ASN A 829 -8.41 -10.19 25.13
N THR A 830 -9.27 -10.42 24.11
CA THR A 830 -9.04 -11.50 23.15
C THR A 830 -7.69 -11.33 22.44
N VAL A 831 -7.37 -10.11 21.97
CA VAL A 831 -6.08 -9.83 21.33
C VAL A 831 -4.91 -9.96 22.32
N ARG A 832 -5.05 -9.38 23.53
CA ARG A 832 -4.00 -9.45 24.57
C ARG A 832 -3.70 -10.89 24.97
N SER A 833 -4.76 -11.69 25.18
CA SER A 833 -4.63 -13.11 25.54
C SER A 833 -3.92 -13.90 24.43
N PHE A 834 -4.27 -13.68 23.17
CA PHE A 834 -3.59 -14.33 22.06
C PHE A 834 -2.09 -14.01 22.05
N LEU A 835 -1.72 -12.74 22.17
CA LEU A 835 -0.32 -12.31 22.19
C LEU A 835 0.45 -12.86 23.39
N ALA A 836 -0.19 -12.94 24.56
CA ALA A 836 0.42 -13.49 25.77
C ALA A 836 0.61 -15.01 25.71
N GLN A 837 -0.32 -15.73 25.06
CA GLN A 837 -0.25 -17.19 24.88
C GLN A 837 0.74 -17.60 23.77
N ASN A 838 1.10 -16.68 22.89
CA ASN A 838 2.01 -16.93 21.75
C ASN A 838 3.23 -16.00 21.80
N PRO A 839 4.11 -16.10 22.83
CA PRO A 839 5.26 -15.18 22.97
C PRO A 839 6.24 -15.28 21.80
N GLU A 840 6.42 -16.49 21.25
CA GLU A 840 7.29 -16.80 20.10
C GLU A 840 6.61 -16.65 18.74
N TYR A 841 5.44 -15.97 18.68
CA TYR A 841 4.74 -15.75 17.41
C TYR A 841 5.61 -14.96 16.44
N ASN A 842 5.48 -15.24 15.14
CA ASN A 842 6.26 -14.56 14.09
C ASN A 842 6.26 -13.03 14.35
N PRO A 843 7.43 -12.39 14.53
CA PRO A 843 7.52 -10.99 14.94
C PRO A 843 6.81 -10.03 13.98
N LYS A 844 6.85 -10.31 12.67
CA LYS A 844 6.21 -9.49 11.63
C LYS A 844 4.69 -9.60 11.70
N LEU A 845 4.15 -10.80 11.92
CA LEU A 845 2.71 -11.00 12.13
C LEU A 845 2.25 -10.41 13.46
N LYS A 846 3.06 -10.52 14.51
CA LYS A 846 2.80 -9.86 15.80
C LYS A 846 2.68 -8.35 15.63
N ALA A 847 3.59 -7.72 14.87
CA ALA A 847 3.51 -6.30 14.55
C ALA A 847 2.23 -5.96 13.79
N LYS A 848 1.80 -6.76 12.79
CA LYS A 848 0.54 -6.55 12.06
C LYS A 848 -0.69 -6.64 12.98
N ILE A 849 -0.70 -7.57 13.93
CA ILE A 849 -1.77 -7.65 14.95
C ILE A 849 -1.81 -6.35 15.78
N GLN A 850 -0.66 -5.89 16.27
CA GLN A 850 -0.56 -4.66 17.07
C GLN A 850 -0.97 -3.42 16.26
N GLN A 851 -0.60 -3.35 14.98
CA GLN A 851 -1.02 -2.29 14.06
C GLN A 851 -2.54 -2.26 13.89
N ALA A 852 -3.14 -3.40 13.56
CA ALA A 852 -4.58 -3.50 13.28
C ALA A 852 -5.45 -3.30 14.55
N ALA A 853 -4.95 -3.71 15.71
CA ALA A 853 -5.66 -3.61 16.98
C ALA A 853 -5.47 -2.27 17.72
N ASP A 854 -4.59 -1.36 17.24
CA ASP A 854 -4.33 -0.08 17.91
C ASP A 854 -5.60 0.74 18.12
N GLY A 855 -6.45 0.82 17.09
CA GLY A 855 -7.73 1.54 17.17
C GLY A 855 -8.68 0.95 18.24
N LEU A 856 -8.71 -0.37 18.38
CA LEU A 856 -9.47 -1.07 19.42
C LEU A 856 -8.97 -0.70 20.82
N PHE A 857 -7.64 -0.71 21.04
CA PHE A 857 -7.07 -0.37 22.35
C PHE A 857 -7.27 1.11 22.71
N ARG A 858 -7.16 2.02 21.74
CA ARG A 858 -7.44 3.45 21.95
C ARG A 858 -8.92 3.69 22.24
N ALA A 859 -9.82 3.03 21.52
CA ALA A 859 -11.25 3.14 21.76
C ALA A 859 -11.62 2.61 23.15
N GLU A 860 -11.09 1.46 23.55
CA GLU A 860 -11.29 0.92 24.91
C GLU A 860 -10.85 1.93 25.99
N LYS A 861 -9.68 2.56 25.83
CA LYS A 861 -9.16 3.56 26.76
C LYS A 861 -10.07 4.80 26.83
N LEU A 862 -10.34 5.43 25.68
CA LEU A 862 -11.10 6.68 25.59
C LEU A 862 -12.55 6.50 26.05
N LEU A 863 -13.18 5.35 25.77
CA LEU A 863 -14.54 5.04 26.23
C LEU A 863 -14.62 4.77 27.75
N LYS A 864 -13.52 4.34 28.38
CA LYS A 864 -13.44 4.23 29.86
C LYS A 864 -13.26 5.59 30.52
N GLU A 865 -12.45 6.47 29.94
CA GLU A 865 -12.20 7.80 30.46
C GLU A 865 -13.39 8.76 30.30
N SER A 866 -14.33 8.45 29.39
CA SER A 866 -15.57 9.22 29.19
C SER A 866 -16.73 8.81 30.08
N LYS A 867 -16.59 7.72 30.89
CA LYS A 867 -17.55 7.30 31.92
C LYS A 867 -17.25 7.96 33.26
#